data_cec25dcf4d413dfa708e6bc1e5ecfc39
#
_entry.id   cec25dcf4d413dfa708e6bc1e5ecfc39
#
_cell.length_a   1.000
_cell.length_b   1.000
_cell.length_c   1.000
_cell.angle_alpha   90.00
_cell.angle_beta   90.00
_cell.angle_gamma   90.00
#
_symmetry.space_group_name_H-M   'P 1'
#
loop_
_entity.id
_entity.type
_entity.pdbx_description
1 polymer ?
#
loop_
_entity_poly.entity_id
_entity_poly.type
_entity_poly.pdbx_seq_one_letter_code
_entity_poly.pdbx_strand_id
1 'polypeptide(L)'
;MAATDSVSTLVVEGDIAVLTLNSPPVNALSAPVRQAILDGINAAVANPAAKAIVLICDGRTFIAGADISEFGKAPKGPALQDAQNAIENSPKPVVAAIHGTALGGGLEVALCCHYRAAVPSAKCGLPEVNLGLLPGAGGTQRLPRIVGAEKALDMMTTGQHVGAKQCLAMGLVDEIVPEGELRAGAIAFAKKLLAEGRPLKKVRDSDDKMVAARGKPELFAEFRKANARKFRGFLAPENIIRCVEAAVNLPFDEGLATERKLFLELLTSTHSAAQRYVFFAERQVWKIPDVPEDTPTVAVKKVGMVGAGTMGGGIAMNFANVGIPVTLVETKQEALDRGLAVIRRNYENTAKKGKLTAEDVEKRMGLLKGSMNLEDLADCDLVIEAVFENMQIKKDVFGKLDRIVKPGAILASNTSALNINEIATAVSREDGVVGMHFFSPANVMRLLEVVRGDRTSKKAIATAMQVGKKVGKIAALSGVCPGFIGNRILYARTVQAQAMLMEGAMPWDIDGVLYDFGLPMGPFAMSDLAGLDIGWSKETSKSSTIREVLCEMDRRGQKTGAGYYDYDEKRNAKPSPVTEKIVRDFMAKAGATPRVVSKEEILERCLFAMINEGAKILEEKIAIRPSDIDIVWINGYGFPVYRGGPMFYADTVGLKNVVAKLEAYGPKMGASFTISPLLRRMAEEGKRFQDVK
;
A
#
# COMPACT_ATOMS: atom_id res chain seq x y z
N MET A 1 -17.77 38.94 -18.57
CA MET A 1 -18.45 37.64 -18.50
C MET A 1 -17.35 36.61 -18.51
N ALA A 2 -17.08 36.02 -17.34
CA ALA A 2 -16.13 34.89 -17.26
C ALA A 2 -16.76 33.71 -18.00
N ALA A 3 -16.03 33.17 -18.98
CA ALA A 3 -16.43 31.93 -19.63
C ALA A 3 -16.49 30.84 -18.54
N THR A 4 -17.66 30.32 -18.26
CA THR A 4 -17.81 29.08 -17.51
C THR A 4 -17.18 28.01 -18.36
N ASP A 5 -16.01 27.50 -17.96
CA ASP A 5 -15.38 26.36 -18.60
C ASP A 5 -16.36 25.19 -18.58
N SER A 6 -16.96 24.92 -19.73
CA SER A 6 -17.91 23.81 -19.89
C SER A 6 -17.12 22.50 -19.78
N VAL A 7 -17.50 21.63 -18.81
CA VAL A 7 -16.87 20.31 -18.61
C VAL A 7 -17.16 19.33 -19.74
N SER A 8 -17.94 19.73 -20.77
CA SER A 8 -18.23 18.91 -21.94
C SER A 8 -18.49 19.73 -23.19
N THR A 9 -18.25 19.10 -24.34
CA THR A 9 -18.67 19.58 -25.66
C THR A 9 -19.41 18.48 -26.39
N LEU A 10 -20.42 18.87 -27.18
CA LEU A 10 -21.17 17.96 -28.04
C LEU A 10 -21.07 18.43 -29.49
N VAL A 11 -20.52 17.61 -30.37
CA VAL A 11 -20.33 17.90 -31.78
C VAL A 11 -20.85 16.73 -32.61
N VAL A 12 -21.55 17.02 -33.71
CA VAL A 12 -22.01 15.99 -34.66
C VAL A 12 -21.01 15.94 -35.83
N GLU A 13 -20.36 14.82 -36.01
CA GLU A 13 -19.41 14.54 -37.10
C GLU A 13 -20.04 13.53 -38.06
N GLY A 14 -20.55 14.03 -39.19
CA GLY A 14 -21.37 13.22 -40.09
C GLY A 14 -22.71 12.89 -39.41
N ASP A 15 -22.96 11.63 -39.12
CA ASP A 15 -24.13 11.13 -38.41
C ASP A 15 -23.82 10.62 -36.99
N ILE A 16 -22.65 10.93 -36.45
CA ILE A 16 -22.21 10.52 -35.11
C ILE A 16 -22.13 11.74 -34.19
N ALA A 17 -22.87 11.73 -33.09
CA ALA A 17 -22.71 12.71 -32.02
C ALA A 17 -21.52 12.32 -31.13
N VAL A 18 -20.56 13.22 -30.98
CA VAL A 18 -19.39 13.01 -30.13
C VAL A 18 -19.50 13.90 -28.91
N LEU A 19 -19.78 13.27 -27.75
CA LEU A 19 -19.80 13.90 -26.44
C LEU A 19 -18.42 13.77 -25.82
N THR A 20 -17.70 14.89 -25.71
CA THR A 20 -16.37 14.94 -25.13
C THR A 20 -16.43 15.53 -23.73
N LEU A 21 -15.93 14.82 -22.74
CA LEU A 21 -15.76 15.29 -21.35
C LEU A 21 -14.35 15.83 -21.16
N ASN A 22 -14.23 16.95 -20.43
CA ASN A 22 -12.95 17.55 -20.06
C ASN A 22 -13.01 18.11 -18.62
N SER A 23 -12.59 17.31 -17.67
CA SER A 23 -12.52 17.66 -16.25
C SER A 23 -11.21 17.20 -15.63
N PRO A 24 -10.11 18.00 -15.85
CA PRO A 24 -8.80 17.64 -15.33
C PRO A 24 -8.78 17.50 -13.79
N PRO A 25 -7.86 16.70 -13.26
CA PRO A 25 -6.78 15.97 -13.95
C PRO A 25 -7.18 14.58 -14.47
N VAL A 26 -8.32 14.01 -14.06
CA VAL A 26 -8.64 12.57 -14.28
C VAL A 26 -10.10 12.31 -14.66
N ASN A 27 -10.85 13.34 -15.02
CA ASN A 27 -12.27 13.24 -15.39
C ASN A 27 -13.13 12.50 -14.33
N ALA A 28 -12.87 12.76 -13.03
CA ALA A 28 -13.64 12.15 -11.95
C ALA A 28 -15.13 12.50 -12.06
N LEU A 29 -16.00 11.56 -11.68
CA LEU A 29 -17.47 11.71 -11.75
C LEU A 29 -18.00 12.65 -10.66
N SER A 30 -17.53 13.89 -10.66
CA SER A 30 -18.10 14.98 -9.87
C SER A 30 -19.51 15.34 -10.32
N ALA A 31 -20.26 16.12 -9.52
CA ALA A 31 -21.60 16.56 -9.88
C ALA A 31 -21.68 17.25 -11.27
N PRO A 32 -20.77 18.18 -11.64
CA PRO A 32 -20.77 18.76 -12.99
C PRO A 32 -20.54 17.74 -14.11
N VAL A 33 -19.67 16.74 -13.89
CA VAL A 33 -19.40 15.71 -14.90
C VAL A 33 -20.61 14.79 -15.08
N ARG A 34 -21.27 14.39 -13.98
CA ARG A 34 -22.50 13.59 -14.05
C ARG A 34 -23.62 14.34 -14.79
N GLN A 35 -23.78 15.65 -14.51
CA GLN A 35 -24.73 16.50 -15.22
C GLN A 35 -24.38 16.60 -16.70
N ALA A 36 -23.12 16.80 -17.04
CA ALA A 36 -22.68 16.91 -18.43
C ALA A 36 -22.93 15.62 -19.24
N ILE A 37 -22.76 14.46 -18.63
CA ILE A 37 -23.08 13.18 -19.26
C ILE A 37 -24.60 13.09 -19.50
N LEU A 38 -25.41 13.37 -18.48
CA LEU A 38 -26.88 13.31 -18.59
C LEU A 38 -27.41 14.25 -19.68
N ASP A 39 -27.00 15.51 -19.64
CA ASP A 39 -27.47 16.52 -20.59
C ASP A 39 -26.94 16.23 -22.00
N GLY A 40 -25.68 15.84 -22.13
CA GLY A 40 -25.04 15.55 -23.42
C GLY A 40 -25.67 14.33 -24.11
N ILE A 41 -25.96 13.27 -23.38
CA ILE A 41 -26.64 12.09 -23.94
C ILE A 41 -28.08 12.44 -24.36
N ASN A 42 -28.83 13.15 -23.52
CA ASN A 42 -30.20 13.57 -23.85
C ASN A 42 -30.21 14.48 -25.07
N ALA A 43 -29.30 15.44 -25.17
CA ALA A 43 -29.18 16.32 -26.34
C ALA A 43 -28.82 15.54 -27.63
N ALA A 44 -27.89 14.58 -27.53
CA ALA A 44 -27.52 13.73 -28.68
C ALA A 44 -28.68 12.82 -29.12
N VAL A 45 -29.45 12.30 -28.18
CA VAL A 45 -30.64 11.49 -28.47
C VAL A 45 -31.70 12.34 -29.19
N ALA A 46 -31.92 13.58 -28.73
CA ALA A 46 -32.88 14.50 -29.32
C ALA A 46 -32.46 15.05 -30.71
N ASN A 47 -31.18 14.99 -31.04
CA ASN A 47 -30.67 15.52 -32.31
C ASN A 47 -30.95 14.56 -33.49
N PRO A 48 -31.79 14.92 -34.47
CA PRO A 48 -32.17 14.04 -35.58
C PRO A 48 -30.98 13.73 -36.54
N ALA A 49 -29.96 14.58 -36.57
CA ALA A 49 -28.77 14.36 -37.40
C ALA A 49 -27.84 13.27 -36.82
N ALA A 50 -27.92 13.01 -35.52
CA ALA A 50 -27.12 11.98 -34.87
C ALA A 50 -27.82 10.61 -34.92
N LYS A 51 -27.16 9.59 -35.44
CA LYS A 51 -27.64 8.20 -35.45
C LYS A 51 -27.00 7.31 -34.43
N ALA A 52 -25.79 7.68 -33.99
CA ALA A 52 -25.07 7.02 -32.88
C ALA A 52 -24.33 8.07 -32.04
N ILE A 53 -23.86 7.69 -30.86
CA ILE A 53 -23.23 8.56 -29.88
C ILE A 53 -21.87 7.94 -29.50
N VAL A 54 -20.82 8.75 -29.47
CA VAL A 54 -19.51 8.40 -28.91
C VAL A 54 -19.30 9.23 -27.64
N LEU A 55 -19.08 8.57 -26.53
CA LEU A 55 -18.66 9.18 -25.27
C LEU A 55 -17.15 9.06 -25.14
N ILE A 56 -16.44 10.19 -25.17
CA ILE A 56 -14.99 10.28 -25.14
C ILE A 56 -14.55 11.32 -24.11
N CYS A 57 -13.34 11.22 -23.61
CA CYS A 57 -12.77 12.20 -22.70
C CYS A 57 -11.48 12.81 -23.28
N ASP A 58 -11.26 14.09 -22.95
CA ASP A 58 -9.97 14.76 -23.17
C ASP A 58 -8.99 14.47 -22.02
N GLY A 59 -7.74 14.88 -22.23
CA GLY A 59 -6.68 14.70 -21.25
C GLY A 59 -6.05 13.32 -21.27
N ARG A 60 -5.55 12.89 -20.12
CA ARG A 60 -4.71 11.69 -20.02
C ARG A 60 -5.46 10.37 -19.84
N THR A 61 -6.76 10.42 -19.59
CA THR A 61 -7.53 9.24 -19.23
C THR A 61 -9.02 9.41 -19.56
N PHE A 62 -9.72 8.31 -19.76
CA PHE A 62 -11.16 8.27 -19.75
C PHE A 62 -11.68 8.77 -18.38
N ILE A 63 -12.44 8.02 -17.64
CA ILE A 63 -12.94 8.40 -16.32
C ILE A 63 -12.25 7.54 -15.27
N ALA A 64 -11.53 8.17 -14.34
CA ALA A 64 -10.74 7.45 -13.33
C ALA A 64 -11.54 7.04 -12.07
N GLY A 65 -12.85 7.24 -12.06
CA GLY A 65 -13.73 6.83 -10.97
C GLY A 65 -14.61 7.93 -10.42
N ALA A 66 -15.29 7.65 -9.31
CA ALA A 66 -16.07 8.63 -8.56
C ALA A 66 -15.19 9.71 -7.91
N ASP A 67 -15.75 10.87 -7.64
CA ASP A 67 -15.08 11.86 -6.81
C ASP A 67 -15.17 11.44 -5.32
N ILE A 68 -14.07 10.86 -4.84
CA ILE A 68 -13.97 10.33 -3.46
C ILE A 68 -14.21 11.45 -2.42
N SER A 69 -13.95 12.71 -2.77
CA SER A 69 -14.14 13.84 -1.88
C SER A 69 -15.63 14.13 -1.57
N GLU A 70 -16.54 13.62 -2.38
CA GLU A 70 -17.99 13.72 -2.17
C GLU A 70 -18.53 12.66 -1.18
N PHE A 71 -17.78 11.60 -0.91
CA PHE A 71 -18.24 10.51 -0.04
C PHE A 71 -18.46 10.98 1.40
N GLY A 72 -19.62 10.61 1.95
CA GLY A 72 -20.02 11.02 3.30
C GLY A 72 -20.55 12.44 3.42
N LYS A 73 -20.71 13.16 2.29
CA LYS A 73 -21.33 14.49 2.21
C LYS A 73 -22.74 14.42 1.62
N ALA A 74 -23.50 15.49 1.80
CA ALA A 74 -24.82 15.61 1.17
C ALA A 74 -24.68 15.51 -0.37
N PRO A 75 -25.55 14.73 -1.04
CA PRO A 75 -25.52 14.59 -2.50
C PRO A 75 -25.66 15.94 -3.22
N LYS A 76 -24.87 16.14 -4.26
CA LYS A 76 -24.95 17.32 -5.14
C LYS A 76 -25.21 16.87 -6.57
N GLY A 77 -26.05 17.60 -7.28
CA GLY A 77 -26.39 17.32 -8.69
C GLY A 77 -27.11 15.97 -8.89
N PRO A 78 -27.17 15.48 -10.14
CA PRO A 78 -27.83 14.22 -10.44
C PRO A 78 -27.07 13.04 -9.83
N ALA A 79 -27.80 11.98 -9.49
CA ALA A 79 -27.18 10.71 -9.14
C ALA A 79 -26.44 10.14 -10.36
N LEU A 80 -25.38 9.36 -10.12
CA LEU A 80 -24.70 8.68 -11.23
C LEU A 80 -25.65 7.78 -12.00
N GLN A 81 -26.62 7.19 -11.32
CA GLN A 81 -27.65 6.35 -11.92
C GLN A 81 -28.50 7.06 -12.96
N ASP A 82 -28.74 8.36 -12.83
CA ASP A 82 -29.49 9.13 -13.81
C ASP A 82 -28.75 9.23 -15.16
N ALA A 83 -27.43 9.49 -15.08
CA ALA A 83 -26.56 9.49 -16.25
C ALA A 83 -26.43 8.08 -16.88
N GLN A 84 -26.31 7.04 -16.05
CA GLN A 84 -26.24 5.65 -16.50
C GLN A 84 -27.53 5.22 -17.19
N ASN A 85 -28.69 5.57 -16.64
CA ASN A 85 -29.99 5.26 -17.24
C ASN A 85 -30.18 5.97 -18.58
N ALA A 86 -29.71 7.21 -18.71
CA ALA A 86 -29.79 7.94 -19.98
C ALA A 86 -28.94 7.24 -21.06
N ILE A 87 -27.76 6.75 -20.71
CA ILE A 87 -26.89 6.00 -21.62
C ILE A 87 -27.53 4.66 -22.01
N GLU A 88 -27.88 3.84 -21.03
CA GLU A 88 -28.35 2.46 -21.23
C GLU A 88 -29.68 2.38 -21.95
N ASN A 89 -30.56 3.39 -21.74
CA ASN A 89 -31.88 3.47 -22.38
C ASN A 89 -31.89 4.33 -23.67
N SER A 90 -30.73 4.81 -24.12
CA SER A 90 -30.62 5.52 -25.39
C SER A 90 -31.18 4.66 -26.54
N PRO A 91 -32.08 5.19 -27.39
CA PRO A 91 -32.53 4.48 -28.59
C PRO A 91 -31.50 4.47 -29.72
N LYS A 92 -30.37 5.14 -29.51
CA LYS A 92 -29.23 5.21 -30.43
C LYS A 92 -28.04 4.48 -29.81
N PRO A 93 -27.20 3.76 -30.60
CA PRO A 93 -26.00 3.14 -30.07
C PRO A 93 -25.09 4.16 -29.38
N VAL A 94 -24.64 3.82 -28.17
CA VAL A 94 -23.66 4.61 -27.41
C VAL A 94 -22.37 3.80 -27.31
N VAL A 95 -21.27 4.38 -27.76
CA VAL A 95 -19.92 3.78 -27.72
C VAL A 95 -19.08 4.54 -26.72
N ALA A 96 -18.55 3.85 -25.70
CA ALA A 96 -17.49 4.40 -24.84
C ALA A 96 -16.14 4.30 -25.57
N ALA A 97 -15.44 5.42 -25.70
CA ALA A 97 -14.10 5.50 -26.30
C ALA A 97 -13.06 5.64 -25.19
N ILE A 98 -12.30 4.58 -24.90
CA ILE A 98 -11.47 4.44 -23.70
C ILE A 98 -10.00 4.59 -24.02
N HIS A 99 -9.33 5.55 -23.35
CA HIS A 99 -7.88 5.67 -23.28
C HIS A 99 -7.43 5.85 -21.82
N GLY A 100 -6.15 5.63 -21.54
CA GLY A 100 -5.64 5.70 -20.19
C GLY A 100 -6.34 4.68 -19.29
N THR A 101 -7.24 5.11 -18.41
CA THR A 101 -7.95 4.22 -17.50
C THR A 101 -9.46 4.47 -17.46
N ALA A 102 -10.24 3.39 -17.45
CA ALA A 102 -11.66 3.38 -17.05
C ALA A 102 -11.76 2.62 -15.74
N LEU A 103 -11.85 3.33 -14.62
CA LEU A 103 -11.80 2.75 -13.28
C LEU A 103 -13.04 3.07 -12.45
N GLY A 104 -13.45 2.12 -11.61
CA GLY A 104 -14.55 2.30 -10.68
C GLY A 104 -15.83 2.79 -11.39
N GLY A 105 -16.43 3.86 -10.88
CA GLY A 105 -17.59 4.49 -11.51
C GLY A 105 -17.40 4.82 -12.99
N GLY A 106 -16.17 5.08 -13.45
CA GLY A 106 -15.86 5.29 -14.86
C GLY A 106 -16.03 4.04 -15.71
N LEU A 107 -15.60 2.89 -15.22
CA LEU A 107 -15.90 1.61 -15.87
C LEU A 107 -17.42 1.31 -15.76
N GLU A 108 -18.05 1.62 -14.64
CA GLU A 108 -19.50 1.42 -14.46
C GLU A 108 -20.32 2.24 -15.46
N VAL A 109 -19.88 3.47 -15.81
CA VAL A 109 -20.45 4.27 -16.92
C VAL A 109 -20.23 3.58 -18.26
N ALA A 110 -19.01 3.11 -18.53
CA ALA A 110 -18.71 2.41 -19.79
C ALA A 110 -19.50 1.10 -19.94
N LEU A 111 -19.80 0.40 -18.85
CA LEU A 111 -20.62 -0.80 -18.83
C LEU A 111 -22.11 -0.53 -19.17
N CYS A 112 -22.58 0.70 -19.01
CA CYS A 112 -23.91 1.13 -19.44
C CYS A 112 -23.95 1.50 -20.92
N CYS A 113 -22.80 1.82 -21.56
CA CYS A 113 -22.71 2.00 -23.00
C CYS A 113 -22.98 0.68 -23.72
N HIS A 114 -23.61 0.76 -24.88
CA HIS A 114 -23.95 -0.43 -25.68
C HIS A 114 -22.68 -1.14 -26.17
N TYR A 115 -21.63 -0.37 -26.51
CA TYR A 115 -20.35 -0.87 -26.98
C TYR A 115 -19.19 -0.09 -26.39
N ARG A 116 -18.00 -0.67 -26.40
CA ARG A 116 -16.76 -0.11 -25.87
C ARG A 116 -15.61 -0.30 -26.84
N ALA A 117 -14.99 0.81 -27.25
CA ALA A 117 -13.75 0.81 -28.02
C ALA A 117 -12.60 1.32 -27.14
N ALA A 118 -11.40 0.76 -27.29
CA ALA A 118 -10.25 1.15 -26.48
C ALA A 118 -8.96 1.21 -27.31
N VAL A 119 -8.03 2.06 -26.91
CA VAL A 119 -6.64 2.01 -27.44
C VAL A 119 -5.84 0.89 -26.74
N PRO A 120 -4.73 0.39 -27.36
CA PRO A 120 -3.94 -0.70 -26.80
C PRO A 120 -3.40 -0.46 -25.38
N SER A 121 -3.06 0.78 -25.04
CA SER A 121 -2.53 1.16 -23.73
C SER A 121 -3.59 1.28 -22.63
N ALA A 122 -4.88 1.26 -22.99
CA ALA A 122 -5.97 1.46 -22.04
C ALA A 122 -6.08 0.32 -21.02
N LYS A 123 -6.56 0.67 -19.84
CA LYS A 123 -6.81 -0.27 -18.74
C LYS A 123 -8.19 -0.07 -18.15
N CYS A 124 -8.85 -1.17 -17.79
CA CYS A 124 -10.15 -1.18 -17.12
C CYS A 124 -10.05 -1.87 -15.76
N GLY A 125 -10.85 -1.43 -14.79
CA GLY A 125 -10.89 -2.07 -13.46
C GLY A 125 -11.94 -1.50 -12.54
N LEU A 126 -12.25 -2.27 -11.48
CA LEU A 126 -13.16 -1.86 -10.39
C LEU A 126 -12.39 -1.95 -9.05
N PRO A 127 -11.57 -0.93 -8.71
CA PRO A 127 -10.64 -0.98 -7.58
C PRO A 127 -11.25 -0.50 -6.25
N GLU A 128 -12.56 -0.45 -6.10
CA GLU A 128 -13.27 0.06 -4.92
C GLU A 128 -12.90 -0.68 -3.64
N VAL A 129 -12.50 -1.94 -3.72
CA VAL A 129 -12.03 -2.76 -2.59
C VAL A 129 -10.85 -2.11 -1.86
N ASN A 130 -10.01 -1.36 -2.58
CA ASN A 130 -8.87 -0.63 -2.00
C ASN A 130 -9.32 0.56 -1.13
N LEU A 131 -10.58 0.99 -1.26
CA LEU A 131 -11.21 2.02 -0.44
C LEU A 131 -12.15 1.42 0.62
N GLY A 132 -12.12 0.08 0.82
CA GLY A 132 -13.06 -0.61 1.70
C GLY A 132 -14.50 -0.54 1.22
N LEU A 133 -14.70 -0.41 -0.08
CA LEU A 133 -16.00 -0.33 -0.75
C LEU A 133 -16.15 -1.47 -1.78
N LEU A 134 -17.32 -1.53 -2.36
CA LEU A 134 -17.62 -2.33 -3.53
C LEU A 134 -18.05 -1.42 -4.69
N PRO A 135 -18.04 -1.89 -5.94
CA PRO A 135 -18.59 -1.16 -7.07
C PRO A 135 -20.10 -0.92 -6.85
N GLY A 136 -20.48 0.33 -6.58
CA GLY A 136 -21.81 0.67 -6.07
C GLY A 136 -22.76 1.31 -7.09
N ALA A 137 -22.36 1.32 -8.37
CA ALA A 137 -23.16 1.86 -9.47
C ALA A 137 -23.48 0.80 -10.53
N GLY A 138 -23.73 -0.41 -10.10
CA GLY A 138 -24.12 -1.54 -10.95
C GLY A 138 -22.95 -2.37 -11.47
N GLY A 139 -21.71 -2.08 -11.07
CA GLY A 139 -20.53 -2.81 -11.50
C GLY A 139 -20.54 -4.26 -11.05
N THR A 140 -21.00 -4.56 -9.83
CA THR A 140 -21.10 -5.93 -9.32
C THR A 140 -22.16 -6.75 -10.05
N GLN A 141 -23.09 -6.09 -10.74
CA GLN A 141 -24.18 -6.73 -11.49
C GLN A 141 -23.87 -6.82 -12.99
N ARG A 142 -23.18 -5.80 -13.56
CA ARG A 142 -22.86 -5.78 -15.00
C ARG A 142 -21.57 -6.52 -15.34
N LEU A 143 -20.50 -6.37 -14.56
CA LEU A 143 -19.22 -7.01 -14.88
C LEU A 143 -19.34 -8.55 -14.97
N PRO A 144 -19.98 -9.25 -14.02
CA PRO A 144 -20.14 -10.72 -14.11
C PRO A 144 -20.89 -11.17 -15.36
N ARG A 145 -21.85 -10.37 -15.85
CA ARG A 145 -22.62 -10.68 -17.06
C ARG A 145 -21.77 -10.65 -18.33
N ILE A 146 -20.63 -9.97 -18.29
CA ILE A 146 -19.69 -9.92 -19.42
C ILE A 146 -18.59 -10.96 -19.28
N VAL A 147 -17.91 -10.97 -18.12
CA VAL A 147 -16.66 -11.76 -17.95
C VAL A 147 -16.87 -13.09 -17.21
N GLY A 148 -18.06 -13.33 -16.67
CA GLY A 148 -18.37 -14.46 -15.80
C GLY A 148 -18.10 -14.18 -14.32
N ALA A 149 -18.71 -14.97 -13.44
CA ALA A 149 -18.66 -14.76 -12.00
C ALA A 149 -17.25 -14.86 -11.42
N GLU A 150 -16.49 -15.87 -11.77
CA GLU A 150 -15.13 -16.12 -11.25
C GLU A 150 -14.17 -14.96 -11.59
N LYS A 151 -14.19 -14.53 -12.86
CA LYS A 151 -13.32 -13.45 -13.31
C LYS A 151 -13.72 -12.10 -12.71
N ALA A 152 -15.01 -11.87 -12.58
CA ALA A 152 -15.54 -10.67 -11.92
C ALA A 152 -15.15 -10.61 -10.44
N LEU A 153 -15.26 -11.74 -9.71
CA LEU A 153 -14.80 -11.86 -8.33
C LEU A 153 -13.31 -11.53 -8.22
N ASP A 154 -12.47 -12.11 -9.07
CA ASP A 154 -11.04 -11.84 -9.08
C ASP A 154 -10.75 -10.35 -9.32
N MET A 155 -11.35 -9.74 -10.35
CA MET A 155 -11.15 -8.33 -10.66
C MET A 155 -11.58 -7.39 -9.53
N MET A 156 -12.76 -7.61 -8.94
CA MET A 156 -13.33 -6.71 -7.93
C MET A 156 -12.71 -6.89 -6.55
N THR A 157 -12.34 -8.11 -6.15
CA THR A 157 -11.73 -8.36 -4.84
C THR A 157 -10.24 -8.09 -4.79
N THR A 158 -9.58 -7.98 -5.96
CA THR A 158 -8.17 -7.59 -6.07
C THR A 158 -7.99 -6.11 -6.42
N GLY A 159 -8.99 -5.50 -7.05
CA GLY A 159 -8.90 -4.14 -7.59
C GLY A 159 -7.90 -4.00 -8.74
N GLN A 160 -7.58 -5.09 -9.43
CA GLN A 160 -6.59 -5.09 -10.52
C GLN A 160 -7.06 -4.30 -11.73
N HIS A 161 -6.12 -3.66 -12.41
CA HIS A 161 -6.34 -3.01 -13.68
C HIS A 161 -5.97 -3.97 -14.82
N VAL A 162 -6.92 -4.22 -15.72
CA VAL A 162 -6.77 -5.17 -16.83
C VAL A 162 -6.52 -4.41 -18.12
N GLY A 163 -5.50 -4.81 -18.87
CA GLY A 163 -5.13 -4.16 -20.15
C GLY A 163 -6.13 -4.43 -21.28
N ALA A 164 -6.17 -3.54 -22.28
CA ALA A 164 -7.13 -3.56 -23.38
C ALA A 164 -7.17 -4.88 -24.15
N LYS A 165 -6.03 -5.50 -24.44
CA LYS A 165 -5.96 -6.81 -25.11
C LYS A 165 -6.69 -7.90 -24.34
N GLN A 166 -6.51 -7.93 -23.03
CA GLN A 166 -7.19 -8.90 -22.18
C GLN A 166 -8.68 -8.55 -22.01
N CYS A 167 -9.01 -7.25 -21.95
CA CYS A 167 -10.41 -6.79 -21.95
C CYS A 167 -11.15 -7.23 -23.21
N LEU A 168 -10.52 -7.14 -24.38
CA LEU A 168 -11.08 -7.64 -25.65
C LEU A 168 -11.30 -9.14 -25.59
N ALA A 169 -10.32 -9.92 -25.12
CA ALA A 169 -10.40 -11.37 -25.05
C ALA A 169 -11.56 -11.87 -24.15
N MET A 170 -11.93 -11.12 -23.11
CA MET A 170 -13.05 -11.50 -22.23
C MET A 170 -14.37 -10.75 -22.54
N GLY A 171 -14.42 -10.00 -23.64
CA GLY A 171 -15.63 -9.30 -24.10
C GLY A 171 -15.96 -8.00 -23.34
N LEU A 172 -15.05 -7.52 -22.50
CA LEU A 172 -15.21 -6.25 -21.77
C LEU A 172 -15.04 -5.04 -22.69
N VAL A 173 -14.23 -5.17 -23.75
CA VAL A 173 -14.07 -4.21 -24.84
C VAL A 173 -14.45 -4.92 -26.15
N ASP A 174 -15.10 -4.21 -27.06
CA ASP A 174 -15.62 -4.75 -28.32
C ASP A 174 -14.68 -4.50 -29.51
N GLU A 175 -13.87 -3.42 -29.46
CA GLU A 175 -12.96 -3.01 -30.55
C GLU A 175 -11.68 -2.40 -29.98
N ILE A 176 -10.53 -2.76 -30.56
CA ILE A 176 -9.26 -2.06 -30.29
C ILE A 176 -8.97 -1.13 -31.46
N VAL A 177 -8.83 0.14 -31.17
CA VAL A 177 -8.47 1.18 -32.16
C VAL A 177 -7.00 1.56 -32.00
N PRO A 178 -6.31 2.02 -33.06
CA PRO A 178 -4.90 2.35 -32.98
C PRO A 178 -4.60 3.42 -31.93
N GLU A 179 -3.42 3.32 -31.32
CA GLU A 179 -2.93 4.32 -30.37
C GLU A 179 -2.82 5.69 -31.05
N GLY A 180 -3.31 6.73 -30.38
CA GLY A 180 -3.34 8.09 -30.92
C GLY A 180 -4.52 8.39 -31.86
N GLU A 181 -5.31 7.38 -32.24
CA GLU A 181 -6.45 7.53 -33.18
C GLU A 181 -7.81 7.25 -32.53
N LEU A 182 -7.93 7.43 -31.21
CA LEU A 182 -9.12 7.04 -30.46
C LEU A 182 -10.41 7.68 -31.02
N ARG A 183 -10.43 9.00 -31.25
CA ARG A 183 -11.63 9.71 -31.74
C ARG A 183 -12.05 9.20 -33.11
N ALA A 184 -11.15 9.18 -34.06
CA ALA A 184 -11.42 8.70 -35.42
C ALA A 184 -11.82 7.22 -35.43
N GLY A 185 -11.13 6.38 -34.66
CA GLY A 185 -11.41 4.96 -34.54
C GLY A 185 -12.77 4.67 -33.90
N ALA A 186 -13.14 5.39 -32.85
CA ALA A 186 -14.45 5.24 -32.21
C ALA A 186 -15.61 5.69 -33.11
N ILE A 187 -15.42 6.78 -33.86
CA ILE A 187 -16.40 7.24 -34.87
C ILE A 187 -16.55 6.18 -35.97
N ALA A 188 -15.43 5.67 -36.50
CA ALA A 188 -15.45 4.61 -37.51
C ALA A 188 -16.16 3.34 -36.98
N PHE A 189 -15.90 2.97 -35.73
CA PHE A 189 -16.56 1.84 -35.09
C PHE A 189 -18.08 2.09 -34.94
N ALA A 190 -18.49 3.28 -34.51
CA ALA A 190 -19.91 3.63 -34.42
C ALA A 190 -20.61 3.57 -35.80
N LYS A 191 -19.98 4.05 -36.87
CA LYS A 191 -20.48 3.91 -38.24
C LYS A 191 -20.59 2.45 -38.69
N LYS A 192 -19.61 1.61 -38.35
CA LYS A 192 -19.65 0.16 -38.61
C LYS A 192 -20.84 -0.49 -37.89
N LEU A 193 -21.12 -0.14 -36.65
CA LEU A 193 -22.29 -0.66 -35.90
C LEU A 193 -23.60 -0.34 -36.61
N LEU A 194 -23.73 0.90 -37.12
CA LEU A 194 -24.90 1.34 -37.85
C LEU A 194 -25.03 0.59 -39.20
N ALA A 195 -23.94 0.48 -39.96
CA ALA A 195 -23.93 -0.17 -41.26
C ALA A 195 -24.26 -1.68 -41.16
N GLU A 196 -23.81 -2.33 -40.10
CA GLU A 196 -24.07 -3.74 -39.82
C GLU A 196 -25.42 -3.97 -39.12
N GLY A 197 -26.14 -2.92 -38.76
CA GLY A 197 -27.44 -3.04 -38.06
C GLY A 197 -27.32 -3.73 -36.70
N ARG A 198 -26.19 -3.55 -35.99
CA ARG A 198 -26.00 -4.25 -34.72
C ARG A 198 -27.00 -3.78 -33.66
N PRO A 199 -27.51 -4.71 -32.83
CA PRO A 199 -28.51 -4.39 -31.82
C PRO A 199 -27.94 -3.50 -30.71
N LEU A 200 -28.83 -2.80 -29.99
CA LEU A 200 -28.47 -2.10 -28.75
C LEU A 200 -28.18 -3.13 -27.65
N LYS A 201 -26.90 -3.34 -27.41
CA LYS A 201 -26.41 -4.35 -26.44
C LYS A 201 -26.47 -3.79 -25.03
N LYS A 202 -27.54 -4.08 -24.30
CA LYS A 202 -27.64 -3.74 -22.88
C LYS A 202 -27.06 -4.85 -22.02
N VAL A 203 -26.00 -4.56 -21.26
CA VAL A 203 -25.33 -5.57 -20.43
C VAL A 203 -26.26 -6.17 -19.39
N ARG A 204 -27.17 -5.37 -18.85
CA ARG A 204 -28.15 -5.82 -17.84
C ARG A 204 -29.07 -6.97 -18.35
N ASP A 205 -29.30 -7.03 -19.64
CA ASP A 205 -30.18 -8.05 -20.25
C ASP A 205 -29.43 -9.34 -20.61
N SER A 206 -28.10 -9.37 -20.49
CA SER A 206 -27.29 -10.55 -20.76
C SER A 206 -27.33 -11.51 -19.55
N ASP A 207 -27.73 -12.77 -19.75
CA ASP A 207 -27.83 -13.77 -18.69
C ASP A 207 -26.95 -15.03 -18.91
N ASP A 208 -26.39 -15.22 -20.10
CA ASP A 208 -25.65 -16.42 -20.49
C ASP A 208 -24.56 -16.81 -19.49
N LYS A 209 -23.76 -15.85 -19.05
CA LYS A 209 -22.69 -16.06 -18.06
C LYS A 209 -23.23 -16.36 -16.66
N MET A 210 -24.40 -15.83 -16.33
CA MET A 210 -25.05 -16.05 -15.04
C MET A 210 -25.69 -17.43 -14.99
N VAL A 211 -26.33 -17.86 -16.06
CA VAL A 211 -26.87 -19.23 -16.19
C VAL A 211 -25.76 -20.28 -15.97
N ALA A 212 -24.58 -20.03 -16.52
CA ALA A 212 -23.44 -20.95 -16.37
C ALA A 212 -22.95 -21.12 -14.91
N ALA A 213 -23.15 -20.09 -14.06
CA ALA A 213 -22.78 -20.10 -12.64
C ALA A 213 -23.94 -20.48 -11.70
N ARG A 214 -25.20 -20.38 -12.20
CA ARG A 214 -26.40 -20.64 -11.40
C ARG A 214 -26.46 -22.10 -10.93
N GLY A 215 -26.79 -22.31 -9.66
CA GLY A 215 -26.84 -23.61 -9.05
C GLY A 215 -25.48 -24.20 -8.65
N LYS A 216 -24.41 -23.40 -8.66
CA LYS A 216 -23.04 -23.77 -8.27
C LYS A 216 -22.57 -23.01 -7.02
N PRO A 217 -23.17 -23.21 -5.84
CA PRO A 217 -22.77 -22.51 -4.62
C PRO A 217 -21.33 -22.82 -4.20
N GLU A 218 -20.79 -23.97 -4.62
CA GLU A 218 -19.41 -24.40 -4.38
C GLU A 218 -18.39 -23.41 -4.99
N LEU A 219 -18.70 -22.77 -6.11
CA LEU A 219 -17.83 -21.73 -6.71
C LEU A 219 -17.49 -20.63 -5.72
N PHE A 220 -18.49 -20.11 -5.01
CA PHE A 220 -18.32 -19.04 -4.03
C PHE A 220 -17.67 -19.54 -2.74
N ALA A 221 -18.01 -20.77 -2.30
CA ALA A 221 -17.40 -21.38 -1.11
C ALA A 221 -15.89 -21.64 -1.33
N GLU A 222 -15.52 -22.16 -2.49
CA GLU A 222 -14.12 -22.39 -2.87
C GLU A 222 -13.36 -21.08 -3.02
N PHE A 223 -13.97 -20.04 -3.62
CA PHE A 223 -13.36 -18.70 -3.73
C PHE A 223 -13.09 -18.11 -2.36
N ARG A 224 -14.03 -18.16 -1.41
CA ARG A 224 -13.83 -17.74 -0.01
C ARG A 224 -12.68 -18.50 0.63
N LYS A 225 -12.66 -19.83 0.52
CA LYS A 225 -11.62 -20.69 1.09
C LYS A 225 -10.24 -20.37 0.53
N ALA A 226 -10.11 -20.24 -0.78
CA ALA A 226 -8.85 -19.92 -1.46
C ALA A 226 -8.28 -18.56 -1.06
N ASN A 227 -9.13 -17.60 -0.73
CA ASN A 227 -8.76 -16.24 -0.39
C ASN A 227 -8.86 -15.92 1.12
N ALA A 228 -9.19 -16.88 1.98
CA ALA A 228 -9.46 -16.65 3.40
C ALA A 228 -8.34 -15.86 4.11
N ARG A 229 -7.08 -16.21 3.84
CA ARG A 229 -5.92 -15.52 4.41
C ARG A 229 -5.81 -14.08 3.91
N LYS A 230 -6.05 -13.84 2.61
CA LYS A 230 -5.96 -12.53 1.97
C LYS A 230 -7.07 -11.58 2.44
N PHE A 231 -8.27 -12.12 2.65
CA PHE A 231 -9.45 -11.35 3.04
C PHE A 231 -9.62 -11.22 4.55
N ARG A 232 -8.71 -11.79 5.34
CA ARG A 232 -8.79 -11.77 6.81
C ARG A 232 -8.97 -10.35 7.35
N GLY A 233 -10.07 -10.11 8.03
CA GLY A 233 -10.40 -8.83 8.66
C GLY A 233 -11.03 -7.77 7.74
N PHE A 234 -11.02 -7.95 6.42
CA PHE A 234 -11.67 -7.04 5.49
C PHE A 234 -13.16 -7.33 5.34
N LEU A 235 -13.99 -6.29 5.29
CA LEU A 235 -15.44 -6.41 5.04
C LEU A 235 -15.80 -6.39 3.55
N ALA A 236 -15.13 -5.54 2.77
CA ALA A 236 -15.48 -5.33 1.37
C ALA A 236 -15.42 -6.58 0.49
N PRO A 237 -14.41 -7.47 0.57
CA PRO A 237 -14.37 -8.68 -0.25
C PRO A 237 -15.58 -9.58 -0.06
N GLU A 238 -16.04 -9.79 1.18
CA GLU A 238 -17.23 -10.61 1.44
C GLU A 238 -18.49 -9.97 0.86
N ASN A 239 -18.64 -8.66 1.00
CA ASN A 239 -19.80 -7.95 0.42
C ASN A 239 -19.77 -7.98 -1.11
N ILE A 240 -18.58 -7.93 -1.73
CA ILE A 240 -18.44 -8.13 -3.20
C ILE A 240 -18.89 -9.54 -3.60
N ILE A 241 -18.47 -10.57 -2.87
CA ILE A 241 -18.88 -11.97 -3.13
C ILE A 241 -20.40 -12.07 -3.05
N ARG A 242 -21.02 -11.52 -2.01
CA ARG A 242 -22.50 -11.51 -1.85
C ARG A 242 -23.22 -10.79 -2.99
N CYS A 243 -22.64 -9.70 -3.51
CA CYS A 243 -23.19 -9.00 -4.67
C CYS A 243 -23.13 -9.85 -5.94
N VAL A 244 -22.05 -10.60 -6.16
CA VAL A 244 -21.92 -11.51 -7.32
C VAL A 244 -22.82 -12.72 -7.16
N GLU A 245 -23.00 -13.25 -5.96
CA GLU A 245 -24.02 -14.27 -5.67
C GLU A 245 -25.42 -13.78 -6.04
N ALA A 246 -25.75 -12.51 -5.69
CA ALA A 246 -27.00 -11.89 -6.08
C ALA A 246 -27.14 -11.73 -7.60
N ALA A 247 -26.06 -11.34 -8.31
CA ALA A 247 -26.04 -11.22 -9.76
C ALA A 247 -26.34 -12.56 -10.46
N VAL A 248 -25.86 -13.67 -9.88
CA VAL A 248 -26.08 -15.02 -10.41
C VAL A 248 -27.50 -15.54 -10.15
N ASN A 249 -28.04 -15.28 -8.96
CA ASN A 249 -29.23 -15.96 -8.46
C ASN A 249 -30.52 -15.09 -8.48
N LEU A 250 -30.41 -13.78 -8.64
CA LEU A 250 -31.54 -12.86 -8.58
C LEU A 250 -31.72 -12.12 -9.91
N PRO A 251 -32.93 -11.62 -10.20
CA PRO A 251 -33.17 -10.65 -11.26
C PRO A 251 -32.26 -9.41 -11.10
N PHE A 252 -31.90 -8.78 -12.20
CA PHE A 252 -30.94 -7.68 -12.22
C PHE A 252 -31.27 -6.54 -11.22
N ASP A 253 -32.53 -6.10 -11.16
CA ASP A 253 -32.93 -5.01 -10.28
C ASP A 253 -32.90 -5.39 -8.79
N GLU A 254 -33.17 -6.66 -8.46
CA GLU A 254 -32.99 -7.18 -7.09
C GLU A 254 -31.51 -7.31 -6.72
N GLY A 255 -30.68 -7.67 -7.69
CA GLY A 255 -29.22 -7.63 -7.55
C GLY A 255 -28.70 -6.23 -7.29
N LEU A 256 -29.19 -5.22 -8.02
CA LEU A 256 -28.87 -3.81 -7.77
C LEU A 256 -29.31 -3.34 -6.38
N ALA A 257 -30.49 -3.75 -5.92
CA ALA A 257 -30.95 -3.42 -4.57
C ALA A 257 -30.05 -4.03 -3.50
N THR A 258 -29.60 -5.26 -3.72
CA THR A 258 -28.60 -5.94 -2.84
C THR A 258 -27.26 -5.20 -2.85
N GLU A 259 -26.74 -4.84 -4.03
CA GLU A 259 -25.54 -4.03 -4.18
C GLU A 259 -25.64 -2.72 -3.40
N ARG A 260 -26.73 -1.99 -3.59
CA ARG A 260 -26.98 -0.71 -2.92
C ARG A 260 -26.97 -0.84 -1.41
N LYS A 261 -27.63 -1.85 -0.86
CA LYS A 261 -27.65 -2.12 0.59
C LYS A 261 -26.24 -2.38 1.11
N LEU A 262 -25.51 -3.29 0.48
CA LEU A 262 -24.17 -3.68 0.91
C LEU A 262 -23.14 -2.55 0.72
N PHE A 263 -23.30 -1.73 -0.31
CA PHE A 263 -22.48 -0.52 -0.51
C PHE A 263 -22.66 0.48 0.64
N LEU A 264 -23.91 0.74 1.06
CA LEU A 264 -24.20 1.68 2.16
C LEU A 264 -23.64 1.15 3.50
N GLU A 265 -23.74 -0.14 3.76
CA GLU A 265 -23.12 -0.77 4.93
C GLU A 265 -21.60 -0.52 4.96
N LEU A 266 -20.91 -0.67 3.82
CA LEU A 266 -19.48 -0.40 3.72
C LEU A 266 -19.17 1.09 3.83
N LEU A 267 -19.92 1.96 3.15
CA LEU A 267 -19.68 3.40 3.11
C LEU A 267 -19.69 4.03 4.51
N THR A 268 -20.56 3.54 5.40
CA THR A 268 -20.70 4.00 6.78
C THR A 268 -19.76 3.28 7.76
N SER A 269 -19.03 2.26 7.30
CA SER A 269 -18.11 1.49 8.13
C SER A 269 -16.84 2.26 8.47
N THR A 270 -16.26 1.96 9.63
CA THR A 270 -14.92 2.44 10.02
C THR A 270 -13.84 1.92 9.08
N HIS A 271 -14.04 0.73 8.47
CA HIS A 271 -13.11 0.15 7.49
C HIS A 271 -12.98 1.01 6.25
N SER A 272 -14.08 1.43 5.64
CA SER A 272 -14.02 2.31 4.49
C SER A 272 -13.48 3.69 4.86
N ALA A 273 -13.85 4.24 6.02
CA ALA A 273 -13.29 5.49 6.49
C ALA A 273 -11.76 5.41 6.62
N ALA A 274 -11.25 4.32 7.21
CA ALA A 274 -9.82 4.06 7.37
C ALA A 274 -9.11 3.92 6.00
N GLN A 275 -9.63 3.11 5.10
CA GLN A 275 -8.99 2.88 3.79
C GLN A 275 -9.02 4.11 2.90
N ARG A 276 -10.09 4.91 2.94
CA ARG A 276 -10.13 6.23 2.27
C ARG A 276 -9.13 7.21 2.87
N TYR A 277 -9.01 7.24 4.19
CA TYR A 277 -7.98 8.04 4.86
C TYR A 277 -6.57 7.65 4.40
N VAL A 278 -6.26 6.35 4.39
CA VAL A 278 -4.95 5.85 3.93
C VAL A 278 -4.69 6.20 2.47
N PHE A 279 -5.70 6.14 1.61
CA PHE A 279 -5.60 6.55 0.22
C PHE A 279 -5.13 8.00 0.04
N PHE A 280 -5.62 8.91 0.87
CA PHE A 280 -5.15 10.31 0.86
C PHE A 280 -3.80 10.46 1.56
N ALA A 281 -3.57 9.76 2.66
CA ALA A 281 -2.32 9.79 3.40
C ALA A 281 -1.12 9.32 2.55
N GLU A 282 -1.29 8.28 1.71
CA GLU A 282 -0.27 7.82 0.76
C GLU A 282 0.11 8.86 -0.30
N ARG A 283 -0.76 9.83 -0.56
CA ARG A 283 -0.47 10.98 -1.45
C ARG A 283 0.15 12.13 -0.70
N GLN A 284 -0.28 12.33 0.54
CA GLN A 284 0.18 13.42 1.38
C GLN A 284 1.60 13.22 1.89
N VAL A 285 2.01 11.98 2.15
CA VAL A 285 3.35 11.64 2.70
C VAL A 285 4.50 12.16 1.84
N TRP A 286 4.28 12.30 0.53
CA TRP A 286 5.27 12.84 -0.42
C TRP A 286 5.45 14.36 -0.33
N LYS A 287 4.52 15.08 0.29
CA LYS A 287 4.54 16.54 0.41
C LYS A 287 5.22 16.93 1.70
N ILE A 288 6.43 17.47 1.60
CA ILE A 288 7.20 17.96 2.74
C ILE A 288 7.08 19.48 2.74
N PRO A 289 6.53 20.11 3.81
CA PRO A 289 6.15 21.53 3.79
C PRO A 289 7.28 22.50 3.42
N ASP A 290 8.50 22.22 3.85
CA ASP A 290 9.68 23.07 3.61
C ASP A 290 10.56 22.58 2.44
N VAL A 291 10.14 21.53 1.71
CA VAL A 291 10.82 21.02 0.52
C VAL A 291 9.82 21.04 -0.65
N PRO A 292 9.72 22.17 -1.37
CA PRO A 292 8.82 22.32 -2.52
C PRO A 292 9.04 21.27 -3.61
N GLU A 293 8.00 21.00 -4.39
CA GLU A 293 8.05 19.97 -5.45
C GLU A 293 9.07 20.29 -6.57
N ASP A 294 9.41 21.56 -6.75
CA ASP A 294 10.41 22.06 -7.71
C ASP A 294 11.83 22.10 -7.15
N THR A 295 12.05 21.60 -5.92
CA THR A 295 13.39 21.50 -5.33
C THR A 295 14.32 20.70 -6.26
N PRO A 296 15.48 21.25 -6.65
CA PRO A 296 16.45 20.54 -7.48
C PRO A 296 16.87 19.21 -6.87
N THR A 297 16.95 18.18 -7.70
CA THR A 297 17.38 16.83 -7.29
C THR A 297 18.64 16.41 -8.01
N VAL A 298 19.34 15.42 -7.48
CA VAL A 298 20.41 14.73 -8.19
C VAL A 298 19.80 13.72 -9.15
N ALA A 299 20.20 13.78 -10.42
CA ALA A 299 19.82 12.76 -11.39
C ALA A 299 20.57 11.45 -11.08
N VAL A 300 19.92 10.51 -10.42
CA VAL A 300 20.52 9.23 -10.04
C VAL A 300 20.47 8.26 -11.20
N LYS A 301 21.62 8.11 -11.87
CA LYS A 301 21.85 7.22 -13.01
C LYS A 301 22.70 6.00 -12.65
N LYS A 302 23.52 6.08 -11.61
CA LYS A 302 24.36 5.01 -11.09
C LYS A 302 24.39 5.04 -9.57
N VAL A 303 24.23 3.87 -8.96
CA VAL A 303 24.19 3.71 -7.50
C VAL A 303 25.37 2.85 -7.02
N GLY A 304 25.97 3.27 -5.94
CA GLY A 304 26.92 2.46 -5.17
C GLY A 304 26.24 1.84 -3.95
N MET A 305 26.53 0.58 -3.69
CA MET A 305 26.08 -0.13 -2.51
C MET A 305 27.27 -0.63 -1.72
N VAL A 306 27.44 -0.19 -0.49
CA VAL A 306 28.48 -0.69 0.41
C VAL A 306 27.88 -1.76 1.31
N GLY A 307 28.29 -2.99 1.10
CA GLY A 307 27.74 -4.18 1.72
C GLY A 307 26.83 -4.97 0.77
N ALA A 308 27.10 -6.26 0.61
CA ALA A 308 26.34 -7.19 -0.23
C ALA A 308 25.56 -8.23 0.61
N GLY A 309 25.30 -7.92 1.86
CA GLY A 309 24.46 -8.73 2.75
C GLY A 309 22.99 -8.69 2.38
N THR A 310 22.14 -9.20 3.27
CA THR A 310 20.67 -9.28 3.06
C THR A 310 20.07 -7.92 2.69
N MET A 311 20.43 -6.86 3.41
CA MET A 311 19.89 -5.52 3.13
C MET A 311 20.51 -4.93 1.86
N GLY A 312 21.83 -4.89 1.73
CA GLY A 312 22.50 -4.32 0.56
C GLY A 312 22.10 -5.01 -0.74
N GLY A 313 22.01 -6.33 -0.74
CA GLY A 313 21.53 -7.11 -1.88
C GLY A 313 20.07 -6.80 -2.25
N GLY A 314 19.19 -6.77 -1.25
CA GLY A 314 17.77 -6.42 -1.46
C GLY A 314 17.55 -4.99 -1.95
N ILE A 315 18.34 -4.03 -1.45
CA ILE A 315 18.32 -2.64 -1.90
C ILE A 315 18.80 -2.55 -3.36
N ALA A 316 19.91 -3.22 -3.69
CA ALA A 316 20.44 -3.25 -5.06
C ALA A 316 19.41 -3.79 -6.08
N MET A 317 18.63 -4.81 -5.70
CA MET A 317 17.56 -5.34 -6.54
C MET A 317 16.52 -4.27 -6.89
N ASN A 318 16.17 -3.38 -5.96
CA ASN A 318 15.19 -2.32 -6.24
C ASN A 318 15.66 -1.40 -7.38
N PHE A 319 16.93 -1.06 -7.41
CA PHE A 319 17.51 -0.24 -8.48
C PHE A 319 17.60 -0.99 -9.81
N ALA A 320 18.08 -2.23 -9.79
CA ALA A 320 18.13 -3.06 -10.99
C ALA A 320 16.75 -3.29 -11.61
N ASN A 321 15.71 -3.41 -10.80
CA ASN A 321 14.31 -3.55 -11.25
C ASN A 321 13.83 -2.37 -12.10
N VAL A 322 14.39 -1.19 -11.91
CA VAL A 322 14.05 0.04 -12.66
C VAL A 322 15.14 0.47 -13.64
N GLY A 323 16.08 -0.43 -13.94
CA GLY A 323 17.11 -0.23 -14.96
C GLY A 323 18.28 0.66 -14.53
N ILE A 324 18.49 0.87 -13.23
CA ILE A 324 19.62 1.64 -12.70
C ILE A 324 20.76 0.67 -12.34
N PRO A 325 21.96 0.85 -12.93
CA PRO A 325 23.12 0.03 -12.59
C PRO A 325 23.60 0.29 -11.17
N VAL A 326 24.04 -0.80 -10.50
CA VAL A 326 24.55 -0.78 -9.13
C VAL A 326 25.92 -1.44 -9.06
N THR A 327 26.86 -0.76 -8.42
CA THR A 327 28.14 -1.35 -8.03
C THR A 327 28.06 -1.72 -6.54
N LEU A 328 28.14 -3.03 -6.25
CA LEU A 328 28.13 -3.55 -4.88
C LEU A 328 29.60 -3.77 -4.44
N VAL A 329 29.97 -3.13 -3.34
CA VAL A 329 31.32 -3.27 -2.75
C VAL A 329 31.25 -4.05 -1.46
N GLU A 330 32.13 -5.04 -1.34
CA GLU A 330 32.23 -5.88 -0.15
C GLU A 330 33.71 -6.03 0.24
N THR A 331 34.00 -6.36 1.50
CA THR A 331 35.36 -6.50 2.00
C THR A 331 35.93 -7.89 1.78
N LYS A 332 35.10 -8.90 1.53
CA LYS A 332 35.48 -10.29 1.31
C LYS A 332 34.82 -10.84 0.05
N GLN A 333 35.62 -11.44 -0.83
CA GLN A 333 35.15 -12.03 -2.09
C GLN A 333 34.03 -13.05 -1.86
N GLU A 334 34.18 -13.92 -0.87
CA GLU A 334 33.16 -14.93 -0.53
C GLU A 334 31.82 -14.31 -0.12
N ALA A 335 31.83 -13.16 0.60
CA ALA A 335 30.63 -12.44 0.98
C ALA A 335 29.95 -11.78 -0.23
N LEU A 336 30.74 -11.22 -1.14
CA LEU A 336 30.27 -10.65 -2.41
C LEU A 336 29.62 -11.72 -3.28
N ASP A 337 30.31 -12.85 -3.50
CA ASP A 337 29.82 -13.96 -4.32
C ASP A 337 28.50 -14.53 -3.77
N ARG A 338 28.45 -14.72 -2.46
CA ARG A 338 27.24 -15.18 -1.76
C ARG A 338 26.10 -14.17 -1.91
N GLY A 339 26.36 -12.87 -1.78
CA GLY A 339 25.37 -11.82 -1.95
C GLY A 339 24.78 -11.81 -3.37
N LEU A 340 25.62 -11.86 -4.39
CA LEU A 340 25.18 -11.93 -5.79
C LEU A 340 24.39 -13.22 -6.10
N ALA A 341 24.82 -14.36 -5.53
CA ALA A 341 24.10 -15.63 -5.67
C ALA A 341 22.70 -15.58 -5.04
N VAL A 342 22.54 -14.92 -3.89
CA VAL A 342 21.22 -14.71 -3.24
C VAL A 342 20.31 -13.86 -4.13
N ILE A 343 20.83 -12.77 -4.70
CA ILE A 343 20.07 -11.92 -5.62
C ILE A 343 19.60 -12.72 -6.82
N ARG A 344 20.47 -13.47 -7.49
CA ARG A 344 20.14 -14.32 -8.63
C ARG A 344 19.03 -15.31 -8.27
N ARG A 345 19.17 -16.01 -7.17
CA ARG A 345 18.17 -16.96 -6.69
C ARG A 345 16.79 -16.31 -6.45
N ASN A 346 16.78 -15.09 -5.91
CA ASN A 346 15.52 -14.35 -5.71
C ASN A 346 14.84 -14.02 -7.04
N TYR A 347 15.59 -13.61 -8.06
CA TYR A 347 15.04 -13.37 -9.40
C TYR A 347 14.57 -14.66 -10.06
N GLU A 348 15.33 -15.72 -9.99
CA GLU A 348 14.96 -17.04 -10.53
C GLU A 348 13.70 -17.60 -9.87
N ASN A 349 13.56 -17.45 -8.55
CA ASN A 349 12.34 -17.83 -7.84
C ASN A 349 11.11 -17.02 -8.28
N THR A 350 11.32 -15.75 -8.64
CA THR A 350 10.27 -14.89 -9.19
C THR A 350 9.89 -15.31 -10.61
N ALA A 351 10.89 -15.71 -11.42
CA ALA A 351 10.69 -16.24 -12.76
C ALA A 351 9.94 -17.57 -12.75
N LYS A 352 10.28 -18.49 -11.84
CA LYS A 352 9.55 -19.77 -11.64
C LYS A 352 8.07 -19.57 -11.33
N LYS A 353 7.69 -18.43 -10.75
CA LYS A 353 6.29 -18.05 -10.50
C LYS A 353 5.62 -17.35 -11.68
N GLY A 354 6.28 -17.30 -12.84
CA GLY A 354 5.76 -16.68 -14.07
C GLY A 354 5.71 -15.13 -14.04
N LYS A 355 6.39 -14.49 -13.09
CA LYS A 355 6.38 -13.03 -12.94
C LYS A 355 7.56 -12.32 -13.62
N LEU A 356 8.55 -13.06 -14.06
CA LEU A 356 9.71 -12.61 -14.83
C LEU A 356 10.02 -13.66 -15.89
N THR A 357 10.61 -13.20 -17.00
CA THR A 357 11.24 -14.10 -17.99
C THR A 357 12.69 -14.40 -17.60
N ALA A 358 13.28 -15.44 -18.19
CA ALA A 358 14.71 -15.72 -18.02
C ALA A 358 15.57 -14.55 -18.55
N GLU A 359 15.15 -13.89 -19.64
CA GLU A 359 15.78 -12.71 -20.19
C GLU A 359 15.76 -11.53 -19.20
N ASP A 360 14.61 -11.30 -18.52
CA ASP A 360 14.51 -10.28 -17.49
C ASP A 360 15.51 -10.52 -16.34
N VAL A 361 15.69 -11.79 -15.93
CA VAL A 361 16.66 -12.16 -14.90
C VAL A 361 18.07 -11.78 -15.34
N GLU A 362 18.50 -12.16 -16.53
CA GLU A 362 19.84 -11.85 -17.03
C GLU A 362 20.05 -10.34 -17.23
N LYS A 363 19.04 -9.63 -17.73
CA LYS A 363 19.07 -8.17 -17.88
C LYS A 363 19.28 -7.47 -16.53
N ARG A 364 18.55 -7.89 -15.50
CA ARG A 364 18.67 -7.30 -14.15
C ARG A 364 19.99 -7.66 -13.49
N MET A 365 20.43 -8.91 -13.61
CA MET A 365 21.75 -9.33 -13.11
C MET A 365 22.89 -8.59 -13.80
N GLY A 366 22.77 -8.30 -15.10
CA GLY A 366 23.75 -7.52 -15.87
C GLY A 366 23.91 -6.06 -15.41
N LEU A 367 22.95 -5.52 -14.65
CA LEU A 367 23.06 -4.20 -14.03
C LEU A 367 23.82 -4.20 -12.69
N LEU A 368 24.15 -5.36 -12.15
CA LEU A 368 24.80 -5.52 -10.86
C LEU A 368 26.26 -5.90 -11.05
N LYS A 369 27.15 -4.99 -10.66
CA LYS A 369 28.59 -5.20 -10.69
C LYS A 369 29.13 -5.38 -9.27
N GLY A 370 29.79 -6.51 -8.99
CA GLY A 370 30.51 -6.70 -7.73
C GLY A 370 31.91 -6.09 -7.78
N SER A 371 32.39 -5.57 -6.67
CA SER A 371 33.75 -5.06 -6.51
C SER A 371 34.25 -5.24 -5.08
N MET A 372 35.57 -5.26 -4.94
CA MET A 372 36.30 -5.25 -3.66
C MET A 372 36.88 -3.87 -3.34
N ASN A 373 36.73 -2.90 -4.25
CA ASN A 373 37.37 -1.60 -4.15
C ASN A 373 36.30 -0.49 -4.02
N LEU A 374 36.42 0.32 -2.98
CA LEU A 374 35.53 1.51 -2.81
C LEU A 374 35.72 2.54 -3.92
N GLU A 375 36.88 2.62 -4.54
CA GLU A 375 37.23 3.50 -5.64
C GLU A 375 36.31 3.32 -6.87
N ASP A 376 35.77 2.11 -7.03
CA ASP A 376 34.79 1.81 -8.10
C ASP A 376 33.45 2.54 -7.90
N LEU A 377 33.25 3.21 -6.78
CA LEU A 377 32.08 4.05 -6.48
C LEU A 377 32.29 5.53 -6.84
N ALA A 378 33.45 5.91 -7.36
CA ALA A 378 33.81 7.31 -7.59
C ALA A 378 32.84 8.07 -8.47
N ASP A 379 32.25 7.44 -9.48
CA ASP A 379 31.32 8.03 -10.43
C ASP A 379 29.82 7.86 -10.08
N CYS A 380 29.51 7.28 -8.91
CA CYS A 380 28.14 7.10 -8.46
C CYS A 380 27.47 8.45 -8.11
N ASP A 381 26.16 8.54 -8.39
CA ASP A 381 25.34 9.70 -8.03
C ASP A 381 24.74 9.60 -6.63
N LEU A 382 24.55 8.37 -6.16
CA LEU A 382 24.07 8.01 -4.84
C LEU A 382 24.85 6.80 -4.36
N VAL A 383 25.35 6.85 -3.13
CA VAL A 383 25.95 5.69 -2.45
C VAL A 383 25.16 5.41 -1.20
N ILE A 384 24.71 4.16 -1.03
CA ILE A 384 23.99 3.68 0.15
C ILE A 384 24.87 2.70 0.91
N GLU A 385 25.12 2.99 2.17
CA GLU A 385 25.87 2.12 3.07
C GLU A 385 24.91 1.19 3.84
N ALA A 386 25.17 -0.10 3.80
CA ALA A 386 24.44 -1.15 4.51
C ALA A 386 25.40 -2.16 5.17
N VAL A 387 26.40 -1.66 5.89
CA VAL A 387 27.37 -2.45 6.66
C VAL A 387 26.86 -2.69 8.08
N PHE A 388 27.67 -3.32 8.93
CA PHE A 388 27.31 -3.61 10.32
C PHE A 388 26.83 -2.37 11.07
N GLU A 389 25.84 -2.54 11.96
CA GLU A 389 25.21 -1.48 12.75
C GLU A 389 26.13 -1.05 13.90
N ASN A 390 27.22 -0.39 13.55
CA ASN A 390 28.24 0.16 14.46
C ASN A 390 28.64 1.56 14.00
N MET A 391 28.55 2.53 14.89
CA MET A 391 28.82 3.94 14.58
C MET A 391 30.23 4.17 14.03
N GLN A 392 31.26 3.59 14.66
CA GLN A 392 32.64 3.79 14.23
C GLN A 392 32.90 3.23 12.83
N ILE A 393 32.37 2.02 12.56
CA ILE A 393 32.52 1.39 11.23
C ILE A 393 31.82 2.28 10.17
N LYS A 394 30.64 2.79 10.46
CA LYS A 394 29.90 3.67 9.52
C LYS A 394 30.65 4.99 9.29
N LYS A 395 31.16 5.61 10.33
CA LYS A 395 32.01 6.84 10.22
C LYS A 395 33.25 6.59 9.38
N ASP A 396 33.93 5.47 9.57
CA ASP A 396 35.12 5.11 8.79
C ASP A 396 34.79 4.91 7.30
N VAL A 397 33.66 4.25 7.00
CA VAL A 397 33.18 4.08 5.62
C VAL A 397 32.83 5.44 5.00
N PHE A 398 32.08 6.28 5.70
CA PHE A 398 31.68 7.59 5.20
C PHE A 398 32.88 8.52 4.96
N GLY A 399 33.89 8.51 5.84
CA GLY A 399 35.13 9.25 5.65
C GLY A 399 35.93 8.81 4.42
N LYS A 400 35.88 7.54 4.06
CA LYS A 400 36.49 7.01 2.82
C LYS A 400 35.64 7.44 1.59
N LEU A 401 34.33 7.29 1.67
CA LEU A 401 33.41 7.68 0.60
C LEU A 401 33.49 9.18 0.27
N ASP A 402 33.68 10.02 1.28
CA ASP A 402 33.82 11.49 1.10
C ASP A 402 35.00 11.86 0.18
N ARG A 403 36.09 11.09 0.25
CA ARG A 403 37.28 11.30 -0.58
C ARG A 403 37.17 10.67 -1.97
N ILE A 404 36.38 9.61 -2.11
CA ILE A 404 36.30 8.77 -3.31
C ILE A 404 35.18 9.25 -4.24
N VAL A 405 34.00 9.46 -3.69
CA VAL A 405 32.78 9.71 -4.49
C VAL A 405 32.77 11.14 -4.99
N LYS A 406 32.41 11.34 -6.25
CA LYS A 406 32.36 12.65 -6.90
C LYS A 406 31.59 13.70 -6.10
N PRO A 407 31.95 14.98 -6.22
CA PRO A 407 31.21 16.09 -5.59
C PRO A 407 29.73 16.10 -6.05
N GLY A 408 28.84 16.47 -5.13
CA GLY A 408 27.40 16.60 -5.39
C GLY A 408 26.61 15.29 -5.35
N ALA A 409 27.28 14.13 -5.25
CA ALA A 409 26.62 12.87 -4.99
C ALA A 409 26.04 12.81 -3.57
N ILE A 410 24.97 12.04 -3.40
CA ILE A 410 24.34 11.81 -2.09
C ILE A 410 24.96 10.59 -1.43
N LEU A 411 25.30 10.73 -0.13
CA LEU A 411 25.77 9.63 0.71
C LEU A 411 24.66 9.27 1.70
N ALA A 412 24.17 8.04 1.63
CA ALA A 412 23.07 7.58 2.45
C ALA A 412 23.48 6.40 3.35
N SER A 413 22.96 6.37 4.57
CA SER A 413 23.07 5.21 5.46
C SER A 413 21.74 4.49 5.58
N ASN A 414 21.77 3.16 5.49
CA ASN A 414 20.61 2.29 5.77
C ASN A 414 20.52 1.91 7.26
N THR A 415 21.15 2.68 8.15
CA THR A 415 21.04 2.41 9.59
C THR A 415 19.56 2.36 10.01
N SER A 416 19.25 1.50 10.97
CA SER A 416 17.91 1.36 11.54
C SER A 416 17.69 2.18 12.83
N ALA A 417 18.76 2.72 13.42
CA ALA A 417 18.67 3.38 14.73
C ALA A 417 19.78 4.40 15.03
N LEU A 418 20.92 4.36 14.31
CA LEU A 418 22.05 5.21 14.62
C LEU A 418 21.82 6.66 14.21
N ASN A 419 22.47 7.56 14.93
CA ASN A 419 22.34 9.00 14.73
C ASN A 419 22.98 9.46 13.42
N ILE A 420 22.16 9.88 12.46
CA ILE A 420 22.62 10.36 11.15
C ILE A 420 23.49 11.64 11.31
N ASN A 421 23.21 12.48 12.29
CA ASN A 421 24.04 13.67 12.56
C ASN A 421 25.47 13.28 12.93
N GLU A 422 25.64 12.24 13.73
CA GLU A 422 26.96 11.74 14.11
C GLU A 422 27.68 11.09 12.93
N ILE A 423 27.00 10.33 12.09
CA ILE A 423 27.58 9.76 10.85
C ILE A 423 28.04 10.91 9.93
N ALA A 424 27.25 11.95 9.79
CA ALA A 424 27.57 13.11 8.94
C ALA A 424 28.83 13.85 9.35
N THR A 425 29.22 13.82 10.63
CA THR A 425 30.49 14.44 11.08
C THR A 425 31.76 13.82 10.47
N ALA A 426 31.65 12.64 9.86
CA ALA A 426 32.78 11.95 9.22
C ALA A 426 33.08 12.46 7.79
N VAL A 427 32.24 13.37 7.25
CA VAL A 427 32.37 13.86 5.88
C VAL A 427 32.44 15.39 5.83
N SER A 428 33.07 15.93 4.77
CA SER A 428 33.16 17.37 4.53
C SER A 428 31.87 17.97 3.96
N ARG A 429 31.03 17.11 3.34
CA ARG A 429 29.75 17.46 2.69
C ARG A 429 28.55 16.99 3.53
N GLU A 430 28.43 17.42 4.75
CA GLU A 430 27.38 17.01 5.68
C GLU A 430 25.96 17.22 5.11
N ASP A 431 25.79 18.24 4.25
CA ASP A 431 24.52 18.56 3.59
C ASP A 431 24.08 17.51 2.53
N GLY A 432 25.01 16.69 2.05
CA GLY A 432 24.76 15.56 1.16
C GLY A 432 24.49 14.23 1.88
N VAL A 433 24.48 14.21 3.21
CA VAL A 433 24.23 13.01 4.00
C VAL A 433 22.75 12.89 4.39
N VAL A 434 22.17 11.70 4.19
CA VAL A 434 20.77 11.39 4.51
C VAL A 434 20.63 9.96 4.99
N GLY A 435 19.68 9.68 5.85
CA GLY A 435 19.28 8.30 6.14
C GLY A 435 18.32 7.77 5.08
N MET A 436 18.56 6.56 4.62
CA MET A 436 17.63 5.83 3.75
C MET A 436 17.40 4.44 4.35
N HIS A 437 16.50 4.37 5.32
CA HIS A 437 16.19 3.15 6.06
C HIS A 437 15.16 2.31 5.29
N PHE A 438 15.64 1.27 4.62
CA PHE A 438 14.83 0.24 3.99
C PHE A 438 14.46 -0.84 5.00
N PHE A 439 13.33 -1.49 4.79
CA PHE A 439 12.84 -2.57 5.67
C PHE A 439 13.12 -3.94 5.09
N SER A 440 13.42 -4.89 5.95
CA SER A 440 13.77 -6.27 5.55
C SER A 440 12.52 -7.12 5.28
N PRO A 441 12.49 -7.88 4.17
CA PRO A 441 13.42 -7.91 3.04
C PRO A 441 13.27 -6.69 2.12
N ALA A 442 14.37 -5.98 1.82
CA ALA A 442 14.32 -4.69 1.13
C ALA A 442 13.73 -4.76 -0.28
N ASN A 443 13.86 -5.89 -0.97
CA ASN A 443 13.27 -6.12 -2.30
C ASN A 443 11.74 -6.36 -2.26
N VAL A 444 11.16 -6.56 -1.08
CA VAL A 444 9.72 -6.87 -0.90
C VAL A 444 8.99 -5.77 -0.16
N MET A 445 9.55 -5.28 0.95
CA MET A 445 8.91 -4.30 1.82
C MET A 445 8.72 -2.96 1.13
N ARG A 446 7.53 -2.36 1.28
CA ARG A 446 7.16 -1.14 0.58
C ARG A 446 7.70 0.14 1.20
N LEU A 447 8.01 0.13 2.49
CA LEU A 447 8.40 1.33 3.23
C LEU A 447 9.87 1.70 3.00
N LEU A 448 10.10 3.01 2.90
CA LEU A 448 11.39 3.67 3.04
C LEU A 448 11.24 4.82 4.03
N GLU A 449 11.96 4.82 5.15
CA GLU A 449 12.11 6.02 5.98
C GLU A 449 13.30 6.84 5.47
N VAL A 450 13.02 8.07 5.04
CA VAL A 450 14.05 9.05 4.70
C VAL A 450 14.35 9.85 5.97
N VAL A 451 15.57 9.73 6.49
CA VAL A 451 15.94 10.32 7.78
C VAL A 451 16.73 11.61 7.57
N ARG A 452 16.15 12.71 8.04
CA ARG A 452 16.68 14.05 7.92
C ARG A 452 17.59 14.36 9.10
N GLY A 453 18.90 14.49 8.85
CA GLY A 453 19.83 15.08 9.81
C GLY A 453 19.75 16.61 9.83
N ASP A 454 20.34 17.23 10.85
CA ASP A 454 20.31 18.69 11.06
C ASP A 454 20.95 19.46 9.90
N ARG A 455 21.92 18.87 9.23
CA ARG A 455 22.63 19.43 8.09
C ARG A 455 22.13 18.96 6.74
N THR A 456 21.26 17.95 6.71
CA THR A 456 20.75 17.40 5.45
C THR A 456 20.03 18.43 4.62
N SER A 457 20.50 18.69 3.41
CA SER A 457 19.93 19.68 2.51
C SER A 457 18.55 19.26 1.96
N LYS A 458 17.74 20.25 1.58
CA LYS A 458 16.47 20.00 0.87
C LYS A 458 16.69 19.20 -0.41
N LYS A 459 17.81 19.45 -1.11
CA LYS A 459 18.21 18.69 -2.31
C LYS A 459 18.44 17.21 -2.01
N ALA A 460 19.11 16.88 -0.92
CA ALA A 460 19.35 15.51 -0.51
C ALA A 460 18.04 14.80 -0.15
N ILE A 461 17.15 15.48 0.59
CA ILE A 461 15.82 14.95 0.95
C ILE A 461 14.97 14.72 -0.31
N ALA A 462 14.86 15.74 -1.17
CA ALA A 462 14.09 15.63 -2.40
C ALA A 462 14.60 14.49 -3.31
N THR A 463 15.94 14.33 -3.39
CA THR A 463 16.57 13.24 -4.15
C THR A 463 16.21 11.87 -3.55
N ALA A 464 16.33 11.69 -2.23
CA ALA A 464 16.00 10.42 -1.54
C ALA A 464 14.52 10.07 -1.71
N MET A 465 13.61 11.05 -1.57
CA MET A 465 12.18 10.87 -1.79
C MET A 465 11.88 10.45 -3.24
N GLN A 466 12.47 11.15 -4.22
CA GLN A 466 12.30 10.84 -5.65
C GLN A 466 12.81 9.43 -5.98
N VAL A 467 13.98 9.05 -5.45
CA VAL A 467 14.54 7.70 -5.57
C VAL A 467 13.58 6.67 -5.00
N GLY A 468 13.07 6.89 -3.78
CA GLY A 468 12.07 6.01 -3.16
C GLY A 468 10.87 5.77 -4.07
N LYS A 469 10.32 6.85 -4.64
CA LYS A 469 9.19 6.76 -5.59
C LYS A 469 9.56 5.99 -6.85
N LYS A 470 10.76 6.24 -7.42
CA LYS A 470 11.24 5.58 -8.64
C LYS A 470 11.42 4.07 -8.45
N VAL A 471 11.91 3.64 -7.30
CA VAL A 471 12.09 2.21 -6.99
C VAL A 471 10.84 1.54 -6.40
N GLY A 472 9.68 2.22 -6.46
CA GLY A 472 8.39 1.65 -6.07
C GLY A 472 8.16 1.56 -4.55
N LYS A 473 8.86 2.34 -3.76
CA LYS A 473 8.64 2.46 -2.32
C LYS A 473 7.62 3.56 -2.00
N ILE A 474 7.08 3.50 -0.80
CA ILE A 474 6.41 4.62 -0.16
C ILE A 474 7.39 5.20 0.84
N ALA A 475 7.82 6.44 0.61
CA ALA A 475 8.80 7.10 1.45
C ALA A 475 8.12 8.05 2.44
N ALA A 476 8.53 7.99 3.71
CA ALA A 476 8.12 8.90 4.75
C ALA A 476 9.35 9.62 5.34
N LEU A 477 9.23 10.92 5.60
CA LEU A 477 10.28 11.69 6.23
C LEU A 477 10.27 11.49 7.75
N SER A 478 11.44 11.23 8.32
CA SER A 478 11.67 11.13 9.76
C SER A 478 12.79 12.11 10.18
N GLY A 479 12.65 12.71 11.33
CA GLY A 479 13.77 13.30 12.05
C GLY A 479 14.68 12.24 12.68
N VAL A 480 15.78 12.68 13.28
CA VAL A 480 16.75 11.78 13.96
C VAL A 480 16.30 11.49 15.38
N CYS A 481 16.07 10.23 15.66
CA CYS A 481 15.94 9.70 17.03
C CYS A 481 16.27 8.19 17.00
N PRO A 482 16.54 7.54 18.14
CA PRO A 482 16.75 6.10 18.17
C PRO A 482 15.55 5.33 17.62
N GLY A 483 15.75 4.57 16.53
CA GLY A 483 14.71 3.79 15.88
C GLY A 483 13.74 4.56 14.99
N PHE A 484 13.98 5.85 14.76
CA PHE A 484 13.18 6.74 13.90
C PHE A 484 11.68 6.68 14.25
N ILE A 485 10.79 6.70 13.27
CA ILE A 485 9.34 6.58 13.54
C ILE A 485 8.97 5.13 13.85
N GLY A 486 9.34 4.22 12.95
CA GLY A 486 8.82 2.86 12.97
C GLY A 486 9.32 2.02 14.12
N ASN A 487 10.63 1.89 14.27
CA ASN A 487 11.24 1.06 15.32
C ASN A 487 11.06 1.65 16.72
N ARG A 488 10.99 2.97 16.87
CA ARG A 488 10.70 3.61 18.15
C ARG A 488 9.33 3.21 18.69
N ILE A 489 8.31 3.24 17.84
CA ILE A 489 6.95 2.78 18.20
C ILE A 489 6.93 1.25 18.43
N LEU A 490 7.66 0.49 17.59
CA LEU A 490 7.82 -0.95 17.78
C LEU A 490 8.39 -1.29 19.15
N TYR A 491 9.41 -0.55 19.59
CA TYR A 491 10.02 -0.74 20.89
C TYR A 491 9.02 -0.50 22.04
N ALA A 492 8.22 0.57 21.96
CA ALA A 492 7.19 0.86 22.97
C ALA A 492 6.20 -0.31 23.14
N ARG A 493 5.75 -0.91 22.03
CA ARG A 493 4.91 -2.12 22.04
C ARG A 493 5.63 -3.31 22.65
N THR A 494 6.88 -3.52 22.24
CA THR A 494 7.69 -4.67 22.68
C THR A 494 7.92 -4.65 24.20
N VAL A 495 8.17 -3.49 24.77
CA VAL A 495 8.32 -3.30 26.23
C VAL A 495 7.06 -3.78 26.95
N GLN A 496 5.87 -3.44 26.47
CA GLN A 496 4.63 -3.89 27.08
C GLN A 496 4.39 -5.39 26.94
N ALA A 497 4.70 -5.95 25.77
CA ALA A 497 4.62 -7.39 25.55
C ALA A 497 5.54 -8.17 26.51
N GLN A 498 6.79 -7.73 26.67
CA GLN A 498 7.73 -8.33 27.61
C GLN A 498 7.27 -8.19 29.08
N ALA A 499 6.73 -7.03 29.46
CA ALA A 499 6.22 -6.81 30.81
C ALA A 499 5.07 -7.79 31.14
N MET A 500 4.18 -8.04 30.18
CA MET A 500 3.05 -8.96 30.37
C MET A 500 3.49 -10.43 30.50
N LEU A 501 4.65 -10.84 29.93
CA LEU A 501 5.23 -12.17 30.24
C LEU A 501 5.51 -12.30 31.73
N MET A 502 6.08 -11.24 32.35
CA MET A 502 6.38 -11.23 33.77
C MET A 502 5.14 -11.15 34.66
N GLU A 503 3.96 -10.96 34.09
CA GLU A 503 2.67 -10.96 34.78
C GLU A 503 1.89 -12.28 34.61
N GLY A 504 2.34 -13.17 33.74
CA GLY A 504 1.73 -14.51 33.56
C GLY A 504 1.17 -14.80 32.17
N ALA A 505 1.11 -13.80 31.26
CA ALA A 505 0.78 -14.06 29.85
C ALA A 505 1.93 -14.79 29.15
N MET A 506 1.61 -15.65 28.19
CA MET A 506 2.63 -16.34 27.39
C MET A 506 2.77 -15.68 26.00
N PRO A 507 3.89 -15.91 25.29
CA PRO A 507 4.10 -15.35 23.95
C PRO A 507 2.92 -15.55 22.99
N TRP A 508 2.35 -16.75 22.97
CA TRP A 508 1.21 -17.10 22.10
C TRP A 508 -0.11 -16.45 22.51
N ASP A 509 -0.29 -16.11 23.80
CA ASP A 509 -1.47 -15.35 24.25
C ASP A 509 -1.43 -13.93 23.69
N ILE A 510 -0.27 -13.28 23.80
CA ILE A 510 -0.05 -11.90 23.34
C ILE A 510 -0.07 -11.82 21.82
N ASP A 511 0.67 -12.69 21.14
CA ASP A 511 0.74 -12.74 19.68
C ASP A 511 -0.63 -13.07 19.08
N GLY A 512 -1.39 -13.98 19.72
CA GLY A 512 -2.73 -14.35 19.26
C GLY A 512 -3.71 -13.18 19.29
N VAL A 513 -3.70 -12.37 20.34
CA VAL A 513 -4.55 -11.18 20.44
C VAL A 513 -4.21 -10.16 19.37
N LEU A 514 -2.93 -9.90 19.11
CA LEU A 514 -2.51 -8.95 18.10
C LEU A 514 -2.75 -9.47 16.67
N TYR A 515 -2.63 -10.77 16.47
CA TYR A 515 -3.01 -11.40 15.20
C TYR A 515 -4.52 -11.29 14.95
N ASP A 516 -5.35 -11.53 15.95
CA ASP A 516 -6.81 -11.39 15.85
C ASP A 516 -7.22 -9.93 15.58
N PHE A 517 -6.47 -8.97 16.10
CA PHE A 517 -6.66 -7.54 15.78
C PHE A 517 -6.43 -7.23 14.29
N GLY A 518 -5.58 -8.01 13.62
CA GLY A 518 -5.29 -7.88 12.20
C GLY A 518 -3.81 -7.72 11.84
N LEU A 519 -2.92 -7.65 12.82
CA LEU A 519 -1.48 -7.63 12.54
C LEU A 519 -1.05 -8.96 11.89
N PRO A 520 -0.04 -8.95 11.00
CA PRO A 520 0.42 -10.19 10.33
C PRO A 520 1.04 -11.18 11.29
N MET A 521 1.64 -10.69 12.38
CA MET A 521 2.21 -11.47 13.48
C MET A 521 2.36 -10.61 14.72
N GLY A 522 2.42 -11.25 15.89
CA GLY A 522 2.72 -10.57 17.14
C GLY A 522 4.23 -10.37 17.36
N PRO A 523 4.62 -9.70 18.47
CA PRO A 523 6.01 -9.32 18.74
C PRO A 523 6.96 -10.49 18.89
N PHE A 524 6.54 -11.60 19.45
CA PHE A 524 7.39 -12.76 19.70
C PHE A 524 7.64 -13.58 18.43
N ALA A 525 6.60 -13.81 17.63
CA ALA A 525 6.73 -14.42 16.31
C ALA A 525 7.57 -13.56 15.36
N MET A 526 7.45 -12.24 15.44
CA MET A 526 8.28 -11.29 14.69
C MET A 526 9.76 -11.38 15.13
N SER A 527 10.01 -11.47 16.41
CA SER A 527 11.37 -11.61 16.95
C SER A 527 12.02 -12.92 16.50
N ASP A 528 11.29 -14.02 16.51
CA ASP A 528 11.75 -15.32 16.02
C ASP A 528 12.04 -15.31 14.51
N LEU A 529 11.23 -14.59 13.73
CA LEU A 529 11.44 -14.43 12.29
C LEU A 529 12.71 -13.61 12.00
N ALA A 530 12.93 -12.52 12.74
CA ALA A 530 14.10 -11.67 12.57
C ALA A 530 15.39 -12.38 13.03
N GLY A 531 15.28 -13.17 14.08
CA GLY A 531 16.39 -13.85 14.73
C GLY A 531 16.74 -13.22 16.08
N LEU A 532 16.63 -14.00 17.14
CA LEU A 532 16.86 -13.53 18.52
C LEU A 532 18.30 -13.13 18.81
N ASP A 533 19.25 -13.57 18.00
CA ASP A 533 20.69 -13.29 18.13
C ASP A 533 21.13 -11.98 17.45
N ILE A 534 20.20 -11.17 16.92
CA ILE A 534 20.57 -9.84 16.42
C ILE A 534 21.07 -8.97 17.56
N GLY A 535 22.37 -8.58 17.49
CA GLY A 535 23.03 -7.80 18.53
C GLY A 535 23.33 -8.58 19.83
N TRP A 536 23.20 -9.91 19.82
CA TRP A 536 23.60 -10.80 20.92
C TRP A 536 24.94 -11.47 20.61
N SER A 537 25.76 -11.68 21.63
CA SER A 537 26.92 -12.54 21.53
C SER A 537 27.04 -13.41 22.79
N LYS A 538 27.55 -14.63 22.61
CA LYS A 538 27.68 -15.58 23.69
C LYS A 538 28.67 -15.09 24.76
N GLU A 539 29.70 -14.35 24.32
CA GLU A 539 30.78 -13.84 25.19
C GLU A 539 30.27 -12.74 26.14
N THR A 540 29.28 -11.99 25.74
CA THR A 540 28.73 -10.88 26.52
C THR A 540 27.39 -11.19 27.18
N SER A 541 26.82 -12.36 26.89
CA SER A 541 25.51 -12.77 27.44
C SER A 541 25.60 -12.98 28.94
N LYS A 542 24.59 -12.53 29.69
CA LYS A 542 24.53 -12.59 31.17
C LYS A 542 23.31 -13.37 31.66
N SER A 543 22.57 -14.04 30.81
CA SER A 543 21.31 -14.70 31.14
C SER A 543 20.32 -13.75 31.86
N SER A 544 20.37 -12.46 31.54
CA SER A 544 19.61 -11.42 32.23
C SER A 544 18.20 -11.22 31.66
N THR A 545 17.95 -11.75 30.46
CA THR A 545 16.67 -11.68 29.78
C THR A 545 16.24 -13.03 29.24
N ILE A 546 14.96 -13.24 29.07
CA ILE A 546 14.37 -14.45 28.45
C ILE A 546 15.03 -14.69 27.07
N ARG A 547 15.21 -13.62 26.28
CA ARG A 547 15.87 -13.68 24.97
C ARG A 547 17.31 -14.20 25.04
N GLU A 548 18.10 -13.70 26.00
CA GLU A 548 19.49 -14.17 26.17
C GLU A 548 19.54 -15.67 26.49
N VAL A 549 18.70 -16.12 27.42
CA VAL A 549 18.61 -17.55 27.80
C VAL A 549 18.20 -18.41 26.60
N LEU A 550 17.22 -17.96 25.79
CA LEU A 550 16.86 -18.66 24.56
C LEU A 550 18.06 -18.76 23.59
N CYS A 551 18.78 -17.67 23.38
CA CYS A 551 19.97 -17.66 22.51
C CYS A 551 21.07 -18.58 23.03
N GLU A 552 21.33 -18.60 24.35
CA GLU A 552 22.31 -19.48 25.00
C GLU A 552 21.97 -20.95 24.81
N MET A 553 20.68 -21.29 24.70
CA MET A 553 20.19 -22.64 24.40
C MET A 553 20.13 -22.95 22.90
N ASP A 554 20.75 -22.15 22.05
CA ASP A 554 20.69 -22.21 20.58
C ASP A 554 19.28 -22.08 19.98
N ARG A 555 18.36 -21.47 20.71
CA ARG A 555 17.00 -21.16 20.27
C ARG A 555 16.98 -19.73 19.72
N ARG A 556 17.45 -19.55 18.48
CA ARG A 556 17.64 -18.23 17.85
C ARG A 556 16.50 -17.82 16.93
N GLY A 557 15.38 -18.49 17.01
CA GLY A 557 14.19 -18.26 16.20
C GLY A 557 14.01 -19.27 15.07
N GLN A 558 13.27 -18.89 14.03
CA GLN A 558 12.90 -19.79 12.94
C GLN A 558 14.10 -20.43 12.22
N LYS A 559 15.23 -19.74 12.16
CA LYS A 559 16.44 -20.24 11.50
C LYS A 559 17.09 -21.43 12.20
N THR A 560 16.85 -21.60 13.50
CA THR A 560 17.33 -22.75 14.29
C THR A 560 16.18 -23.72 14.63
N GLY A 561 14.99 -23.51 14.09
CA GLY A 561 13.81 -24.33 14.36
C GLY A 561 13.14 -24.09 15.72
N ALA A 562 13.69 -23.17 16.51
CA ALA A 562 13.15 -22.82 17.84
C ALA A 562 13.59 -21.41 18.26
N GLY A 563 12.72 -20.73 18.95
CA GLY A 563 12.91 -19.43 19.59
C GLY A 563 11.97 -19.31 20.78
N TYR A 564 11.14 -18.27 20.80
CA TYR A 564 9.96 -18.22 21.70
C TYR A 564 8.98 -19.34 21.40
N TYR A 565 8.91 -19.76 20.14
CA TYR A 565 8.11 -20.89 19.67
C TYR A 565 8.98 -22.07 19.28
N ASP A 566 8.40 -23.25 19.21
CA ASP A 566 8.94 -24.39 18.49
C ASP A 566 8.35 -24.39 17.08
N TYR A 567 9.17 -24.72 16.07
CA TYR A 567 8.75 -24.70 14.65
C TYR A 567 8.82 -26.12 14.07
N ASP A 568 7.77 -26.51 13.37
CA ASP A 568 7.79 -27.76 12.60
C ASP A 568 8.55 -27.61 11.26
N GLU A 569 8.69 -28.70 10.51
CA GLU A 569 9.40 -28.72 9.24
C GLU A 569 8.80 -27.75 8.20
N LYS A 570 7.51 -27.41 8.33
CA LYS A 570 6.80 -26.43 7.50
C LYS A 570 6.89 -25.00 8.05
N ARG A 571 7.68 -24.81 9.11
CA ARG A 571 7.84 -23.52 9.84
C ARG A 571 6.56 -23.03 10.50
N ASN A 572 5.62 -23.90 10.86
CA ASN A 572 4.47 -23.54 11.66
C ASN A 572 4.92 -23.39 13.11
N ALA A 573 4.53 -22.27 13.74
CA ALA A 573 4.83 -21.98 15.14
C ALA A 573 3.93 -22.80 16.08
N LYS A 574 4.52 -23.38 17.13
CA LYS A 574 3.81 -24.09 18.19
C LYS A 574 4.24 -23.53 19.56
N PRO A 575 3.33 -23.43 20.54
CA PRO A 575 3.69 -23.09 21.91
C PRO A 575 4.81 -24.00 22.43
N SER A 576 5.82 -23.41 23.07
CA SER A 576 7.01 -24.11 23.52
C SER A 576 7.00 -24.34 25.04
N PRO A 577 7.01 -25.59 25.53
CA PRO A 577 7.15 -25.88 26.94
C PRO A 577 8.46 -25.34 27.53
N VAL A 578 9.52 -25.29 26.73
CA VAL A 578 10.83 -24.73 27.14
C VAL A 578 10.69 -23.24 27.42
N THR A 579 10.06 -22.49 26.52
CA THR A 579 9.82 -21.06 26.71
C THR A 579 8.91 -20.80 27.92
N GLU A 580 7.84 -21.58 28.07
CA GLU A 580 6.97 -21.46 29.23
C GLU A 580 7.73 -21.64 30.56
N LYS A 581 8.60 -22.66 30.62
CA LYS A 581 9.46 -22.88 31.81
C LYS A 581 10.37 -21.68 32.07
N ILE A 582 11.05 -21.17 31.04
CA ILE A 582 11.95 -20.01 31.19
C ILE A 582 11.17 -18.79 31.72
N VAL A 583 10.01 -18.49 31.16
CA VAL A 583 9.16 -17.38 31.61
C VAL A 583 8.80 -17.55 33.07
N ARG A 584 8.36 -18.74 33.50
CA ARG A 584 8.00 -19.05 34.88
C ARG A 584 9.20 -18.93 35.81
N ASP A 585 10.37 -19.39 35.40
CA ASP A 585 11.61 -19.27 36.20
C ASP A 585 11.99 -17.79 36.41
N PHE A 586 11.87 -16.94 35.35
CA PHE A 586 12.09 -15.49 35.48
C PHE A 586 11.08 -14.83 36.43
N MET A 587 9.80 -15.20 36.33
CA MET A 587 8.75 -14.70 37.25
C MET A 587 9.07 -15.07 38.71
N ALA A 588 9.40 -16.34 38.97
CA ALA A 588 9.75 -16.81 40.28
C ALA A 588 10.97 -16.08 40.86
N LYS A 589 12.01 -15.89 40.05
CA LYS A 589 13.20 -15.13 40.43
C LYS A 589 12.91 -13.66 40.75
N ALA A 590 11.94 -13.07 40.05
CA ALA A 590 11.50 -11.69 40.28
C ALA A 590 10.48 -11.56 41.44
N GLY A 591 10.06 -12.66 42.05
CA GLY A 591 9.01 -12.68 43.08
C GLY A 591 7.63 -12.25 42.55
N ALA A 592 7.40 -12.38 41.24
CA ALA A 592 6.16 -12.00 40.61
C ALA A 592 5.09 -13.07 40.83
N THR A 593 3.86 -12.63 41.15
CA THR A 593 2.70 -13.51 41.26
C THR A 593 1.98 -13.56 39.90
N PRO A 594 1.88 -14.75 39.26
CA PRO A 594 1.14 -14.88 38.02
C PRO A 594 -0.33 -14.45 38.16
N ARG A 595 -0.83 -13.74 37.16
CA ARG A 595 -2.25 -13.41 37.04
C ARG A 595 -2.72 -13.65 35.59
N VAL A 596 -4.02 -13.69 35.44
CA VAL A 596 -4.61 -13.70 34.09
C VAL A 596 -4.58 -12.28 33.55
N VAL A 597 -3.92 -12.10 32.40
CA VAL A 597 -3.95 -10.86 31.63
C VAL A 597 -5.03 -11.02 30.56
N SER A 598 -6.06 -10.19 30.59
CA SER A 598 -7.18 -10.31 29.67
C SER A 598 -6.77 -9.94 28.24
N LYS A 599 -7.50 -10.46 27.25
CA LYS A 599 -7.27 -10.12 25.82
C LYS A 599 -7.40 -8.61 25.57
N GLU A 600 -8.36 -7.97 26.25
CA GLU A 600 -8.56 -6.51 26.21
C GLU A 600 -7.32 -5.77 26.73
N GLU A 601 -6.81 -6.15 27.91
CA GLU A 601 -5.61 -5.55 28.50
C GLU A 601 -4.38 -5.75 27.61
N ILE A 602 -4.19 -6.94 27.03
CA ILE A 602 -3.09 -7.21 26.09
C ILE A 602 -3.17 -6.26 24.90
N LEU A 603 -4.34 -6.16 24.29
CA LEU A 603 -4.56 -5.30 23.12
C LEU A 603 -4.31 -3.83 23.45
N GLU A 604 -4.93 -3.35 24.52
CA GLU A 604 -4.87 -1.94 24.92
C GLU A 604 -3.45 -1.54 25.32
N ARG A 605 -2.77 -2.31 26.14
CA ARG A 605 -1.38 -1.99 26.55
C ARG A 605 -0.43 -1.96 25.37
N CYS A 606 -0.53 -2.91 24.45
CA CYS A 606 0.30 -2.93 23.26
C CYS A 606 0.00 -1.75 22.33
N LEU A 607 -1.26 -1.54 21.95
CA LEU A 607 -1.63 -0.53 20.97
C LEU A 607 -1.58 0.89 21.54
N PHE A 608 -1.98 1.09 22.81
CA PHE A 608 -1.99 2.42 23.38
C PHE A 608 -0.59 2.90 23.73
N ALA A 609 0.35 1.99 24.02
CA ALA A 609 1.77 2.34 24.09
C ALA A 609 2.29 2.85 22.74
N MET A 610 1.87 2.23 21.64
CA MET A 610 2.22 2.70 20.28
C MET A 610 1.64 4.08 19.99
N ILE A 611 0.38 4.31 20.33
CA ILE A 611 -0.32 5.60 20.17
C ILE A 611 0.40 6.68 20.97
N ASN A 612 0.71 6.39 22.23
CA ASN A 612 1.40 7.30 23.13
C ASN A 612 2.78 7.70 22.59
N GLU A 613 3.54 6.73 22.10
CA GLU A 613 4.85 7.00 21.51
C GLU A 613 4.73 7.77 20.19
N GLY A 614 3.72 7.48 19.37
CA GLY A 614 3.38 8.26 18.17
C GLY A 614 3.09 9.73 18.49
N ALA A 615 2.35 9.99 19.58
CA ALA A 615 2.10 11.36 20.03
C ALA A 615 3.38 12.09 20.49
N LYS A 616 4.31 11.39 21.17
CA LYS A 616 5.63 11.95 21.52
C LYS A 616 6.46 12.28 20.28
N ILE A 617 6.49 11.39 19.30
CA ILE A 617 7.17 11.58 18.01
C ILE A 617 6.66 12.84 17.28
N LEU A 618 5.35 13.10 17.33
CA LEU A 618 4.75 14.30 16.76
C LEU A 618 5.17 15.57 17.54
N GLU A 619 5.11 15.51 18.86
CA GLU A 619 5.48 16.64 19.73
C GLU A 619 6.95 17.02 19.56
N GLU A 620 7.83 16.02 19.40
CA GLU A 620 9.26 16.16 19.13
C GLU A 620 9.59 16.54 17.66
N LYS A 621 8.58 16.62 16.80
CA LYS A 621 8.73 16.90 15.35
C LYS A 621 9.59 15.87 14.60
N ILE A 622 9.66 14.65 15.09
CA ILE A 622 10.31 13.54 14.39
C ILE A 622 9.45 13.09 13.19
N ALA A 623 8.15 13.06 13.34
CA ALA A 623 7.20 12.94 12.22
C ALA A 623 6.52 14.29 11.97
N ILE A 624 6.22 14.57 10.71
CA ILE A 624 5.55 15.82 10.31
C ILE A 624 4.06 15.76 10.69
N ARG A 625 3.43 14.62 10.44
CA ARG A 625 1.97 14.42 10.54
C ARG A 625 1.62 13.09 11.18
N PRO A 626 0.46 13.00 11.83
CA PRO A 626 -0.07 11.70 12.30
C PRO A 626 -0.20 10.68 11.17
N SER A 627 -0.64 11.13 9.98
CA SER A 627 -0.78 10.27 8.80
C SER A 627 0.55 9.67 8.31
N ASP A 628 1.67 10.34 8.50
CA ASP A 628 2.98 9.81 8.14
C ASP A 628 3.36 8.62 9.04
N ILE A 629 3.01 8.69 10.34
CA ILE A 629 3.17 7.57 11.28
C ILE A 629 2.30 6.38 10.85
N ASP A 630 1.05 6.64 10.46
CA ASP A 630 0.13 5.60 9.99
C ASP A 630 0.67 4.92 8.72
N ILE A 631 1.18 5.70 7.77
CA ILE A 631 1.80 5.17 6.53
C ILE A 631 3.04 4.32 6.84
N VAL A 632 3.88 4.73 7.77
CA VAL A 632 5.04 3.95 8.22
C VAL A 632 4.59 2.60 8.77
N TRP A 633 3.60 2.58 9.65
CA TRP A 633 3.14 1.35 10.30
C TRP A 633 2.37 0.41 9.36
N ILE A 634 1.60 0.94 8.43
CA ILE A 634 0.89 0.14 7.42
C ILE A 634 1.90 -0.52 6.46
N ASN A 635 2.87 0.25 5.94
CA ASN A 635 3.76 -0.23 4.88
C ASN A 635 5.04 -0.93 5.38
N GLY A 636 5.43 -0.69 6.64
CA GLY A 636 6.63 -1.29 7.24
C GLY A 636 6.36 -2.44 8.21
N TYR A 637 5.21 -2.42 8.88
CA TYR A 637 4.91 -3.36 9.96
C TYR A 637 3.59 -4.12 9.76
N GLY A 638 2.88 -3.85 8.66
CA GLY A 638 1.65 -4.53 8.32
C GLY A 638 0.48 -4.19 9.24
N PHE A 639 0.47 -2.97 9.83
CA PHE A 639 -0.72 -2.52 10.54
C PHE A 639 -1.92 -2.59 9.60
N PRO A 640 -3.07 -3.18 10.02
CA PRO A 640 -4.17 -3.44 9.11
C PRO A 640 -4.71 -2.13 8.51
N VAL A 641 -4.70 -2.05 7.19
CA VAL A 641 -5.12 -0.85 6.44
C VAL A 641 -6.57 -0.46 6.72
N TYR A 642 -7.43 -1.46 7.00
CA TYR A 642 -8.84 -1.23 7.37
C TYR A 642 -9.00 -0.67 8.80
N ARG A 643 -7.90 -0.47 9.52
CA ARG A 643 -7.85 0.24 10.81
C ARG A 643 -7.14 1.60 10.71
N GLY A 644 -6.54 1.92 9.56
CA GLY A 644 -6.03 3.24 9.20
C GLY A 644 -4.66 3.61 9.78
N GLY A 645 -4.03 2.73 10.54
CA GLY A 645 -2.79 3.00 11.26
C GLY A 645 -3.02 3.36 12.73
N PRO A 646 -1.96 3.44 13.55
CA PRO A 646 -2.09 3.64 14.99
C PRO A 646 -2.75 4.96 15.38
N MET A 647 -2.48 6.06 14.65
CA MET A 647 -3.02 7.38 15.00
C MET A 647 -4.50 7.51 14.57
N PHE A 648 -4.85 6.99 13.39
CA PHE A 648 -6.26 6.91 12.97
C PHE A 648 -7.06 5.98 13.89
N TYR A 649 -6.47 4.86 14.28
CA TYR A 649 -7.11 3.94 15.22
C TYR A 649 -7.36 4.59 16.59
N ALA A 650 -6.43 5.42 17.06
CA ALA A 650 -6.62 6.21 18.28
C ALA A 650 -7.85 7.11 18.22
N ASP A 651 -8.08 7.76 17.08
CA ASP A 651 -9.28 8.58 16.85
C ASP A 651 -10.56 7.73 16.86
N THR A 652 -10.49 6.51 16.34
CA THR A 652 -11.63 5.57 16.34
C THR A 652 -12.00 5.13 17.77
N VAL A 653 -11.00 4.89 18.63
CA VAL A 653 -11.18 4.54 20.05
C VAL A 653 -11.63 5.76 20.85
N GLY A 654 -11.17 6.94 20.46
CA GLY A 654 -11.35 8.21 21.18
C GLY A 654 -10.21 8.49 22.15
N LEU A 655 -9.54 9.65 21.99
CA LEU A 655 -8.34 9.97 22.76
C LEU A 655 -8.56 10.05 24.28
N LYS A 656 -9.75 10.46 24.72
CA LYS A 656 -10.12 10.42 26.16
C LYS A 656 -10.08 9.00 26.72
N ASN A 657 -10.59 8.04 25.97
CA ASN A 657 -10.54 6.62 26.34
C ASN A 657 -9.10 6.11 26.39
N VAL A 658 -8.30 6.44 25.37
CA VAL A 658 -6.89 6.05 25.33
C VAL A 658 -6.15 6.57 26.57
N VAL A 659 -6.30 7.85 26.91
CA VAL A 659 -5.65 8.46 28.08
C VAL A 659 -6.11 7.82 29.36
N ALA A 660 -7.43 7.64 29.56
CA ALA A 660 -7.99 7.03 30.76
C ALA A 660 -7.44 5.61 30.99
N LYS A 661 -7.34 4.80 29.93
CA LYS A 661 -6.78 3.44 30.00
C LYS A 661 -5.27 3.46 30.27
N LEU A 662 -4.51 4.39 29.65
CA LEU A 662 -3.09 4.56 29.93
C LEU A 662 -2.83 4.99 31.38
N GLU A 663 -3.68 5.82 31.96
CA GLU A 663 -3.62 6.18 33.38
C GLU A 663 -3.89 4.98 34.29
N ALA A 664 -4.92 4.20 33.96
CA ALA A 664 -5.27 3.00 34.71
C ALA A 664 -4.17 1.92 34.68
N TYR A 665 -3.52 1.76 33.48
CA TYR A 665 -2.42 0.81 33.32
C TYR A 665 -1.06 1.37 33.76
N GLY A 666 -0.91 2.67 33.92
CA GLY A 666 0.36 3.35 34.22
C GLY A 666 1.26 2.63 35.23
N PRO A 667 0.75 2.21 36.39
CA PRO A 667 1.55 1.48 37.38
C PRO A 667 2.16 0.17 36.89
N LYS A 668 1.59 -0.44 35.84
CA LYS A 668 2.05 -1.71 35.24
C LYS A 668 2.90 -1.51 33.98
N MET A 669 2.95 -0.28 33.44
CA MET A 669 3.62 -0.01 32.16
C MET A 669 5.12 0.25 32.26
N GLY A 670 5.67 0.20 33.46
CA GLY A 670 7.10 0.41 33.73
C GLY A 670 7.38 1.77 34.40
N ALA A 671 8.48 1.83 35.18
CA ALA A 671 8.82 3.00 35.97
C ALA A 671 9.11 4.27 35.14
N SER A 672 9.57 4.10 33.90
CA SER A 672 9.86 5.20 32.97
C SER A 672 8.69 5.59 32.08
N PHE A 673 7.56 4.91 32.20
CA PHE A 673 6.40 5.20 31.38
C PHE A 673 5.80 6.57 31.73
N THR A 674 5.57 7.38 30.70
CA THR A 674 4.90 8.67 30.82
C THR A 674 3.93 8.85 29.67
N ILE A 675 2.76 9.42 29.94
CA ILE A 675 1.79 9.77 28.92
C ILE A 675 2.25 11.06 28.22
N SER A 676 2.21 11.08 26.89
CA SER A 676 2.56 12.24 26.08
C SER A 676 1.73 13.47 26.49
N PRO A 677 2.37 14.61 26.77
CA PRO A 677 1.66 15.87 27.03
C PRO A 677 0.73 16.27 25.86
N LEU A 678 1.16 16.04 24.61
CA LEU A 678 0.32 16.28 23.44
C LEU A 678 -0.95 15.44 23.46
N LEU A 679 -0.81 14.13 23.75
CA LEU A 679 -1.95 13.22 23.82
C LEU A 679 -2.96 13.62 24.90
N ARG A 680 -2.49 14.02 26.09
CA ARG A 680 -3.35 14.54 27.18
C ARG A 680 -4.10 15.79 26.74
N ARG A 681 -3.39 16.77 26.23
CA ARG A 681 -3.97 18.03 25.78
C ARG A 681 -5.02 17.84 24.69
N MET A 682 -4.73 17.01 23.69
CA MET A 682 -5.70 16.70 22.63
C MET A 682 -6.93 15.98 23.16
N ALA A 683 -6.76 15.07 24.11
CA ALA A 683 -7.88 14.36 24.75
C ALA A 683 -8.77 15.33 25.55
N GLU A 684 -8.19 16.24 26.33
CA GLU A 684 -8.89 17.28 27.10
C GLU A 684 -9.66 18.24 26.18
N GLU A 685 -9.04 18.67 25.08
CA GLU A 685 -9.64 19.56 24.09
C GLU A 685 -10.66 18.87 23.17
N GLY A 686 -10.81 17.55 23.24
CA GLY A 686 -11.71 16.78 22.38
C GLY A 686 -11.29 16.75 20.91
N LYS A 687 -9.99 16.98 20.63
CA LYS A 687 -9.40 16.94 19.30
C LYS A 687 -9.09 15.51 18.88
N ARG A 688 -8.93 15.32 17.55
CA ARG A 688 -8.49 14.07 16.93
C ARG A 688 -7.13 14.29 16.26
N PHE A 689 -6.37 13.23 16.07
CA PHE A 689 -5.12 13.30 15.29
C PHE A 689 -5.36 13.75 13.84
N GLN A 690 -6.50 13.38 13.26
CA GLN A 690 -6.89 13.85 11.94
C GLN A 690 -7.10 15.37 11.84
N ASP A 691 -7.29 16.05 12.95
CA ASP A 691 -7.47 17.52 13.02
C ASP A 691 -6.11 18.27 13.09
N VAL A 692 -4.99 17.55 13.28
CA VAL A 692 -3.63 18.09 13.28
C VAL A 692 -3.20 18.33 11.83
N LYS A 693 -2.91 19.60 11.51
CA LYS A 693 -2.47 20.03 10.16
C LYS A 693 -0.96 19.96 9.99
#